data_1c8457a918d5daa4af441f62b386bce1
#
_entry.id   1c8457a918d5daa4af441f62b386bce1
#
_cell.length_a   1.000
_cell.length_b   1.000
_cell.length_c   1.000
_cell.angle_alpha   90.00
_cell.angle_beta   90.00
_cell.angle_gamma   90.00
#
_symmetry.space_group_name_H-M   'P 1'
#
loop_
_entity.id
_entity.type
_entity.pdbx_description
1 polymer ?
#
loop_
_entity_poly.entity_id
_entity_poly.type
_entity_poly.pdbx_seq_one_letter_code
_entity_poly.pdbx_strand_id
1 'polypeptide(L)'
;MKDDKERWESPALRKPQLMREGLSKRYALPVFASNALSSVSYAPDQILLTLGVGGIVASGISLWVGVAVFAVMAVVIISYRQVVLAYPRGGGDYEVTRQNLGQSAALVTVSALLVDYSLTIAVSTSVCASYVGALFPALNTHQVLVSVAVIAVLTLLNLSGMRESGRLFAIPAYLFMASIALLAICGLLQEAWGSLGLAETAQMEILKATPYQAGLTGMGGLLLFLRAFSGGCIALSGVEGISNGVPAFRKPRPKNARITLAVFALISAAMMFSMLHLAKVTGVKVPAFDSQLLSVNGPLAAMEVPPVIAQLAATIFSGYPLMATLVIVITAVILIFAAHSAFNWFSQLTQVLSRDGFLPPQIFRRADRSSLSPVICVPALVAAVLITVTDAQSPKLIEMYIIGVFISLTLSQLGMLRHWNTKLRSRTFQKNRKILRRRWMVNAIGFICTATVLMMVTISRFTHGAWVALAMMAIVFVLLWRIRNYYQRSSRETEVADFATARSLPSRVQSLVLVSNLDKPTMRAISYARACHPSSLSLVHVEIEPDDFARLKESWMQSGVEVPLTVLASPFRDITGPLLQHVRSLRNRSPRDLVVIYIPCYQVKYPWQKFLHNRSVDRIRHQLRDLPGVLVVMVPWNFSRTRKQADQQDGVTALLPPEEYRQSSPVYGRRAQDITRGAFVGDNDHLPWINGVHGGWGIEQSSSGRKSSAPEDVQPDFSADF
;
A
#
# COMPACT_ATOMS: atom_id res chain seq x y z
N MET A 1 2.82 -7.38 38.01
CA MET A 1 3.38 -6.74 36.80
C MET A 1 3.02 -7.41 35.47
N LYS A 2 2.17 -8.42 35.41
CA LYS A 2 1.64 -9.00 34.15
C LYS A 2 0.27 -8.46 33.75
N ASP A 3 -0.52 -7.96 34.69
CA ASP A 3 -1.89 -7.50 34.46
C ASP A 3 -2.03 -6.07 33.95
N ASP A 4 -1.00 -5.21 34.12
CA ASP A 4 -1.08 -3.82 33.72
C ASP A 4 -0.87 -3.58 32.21
N LYS A 5 -0.29 -4.53 31.46
CA LYS A 5 -0.13 -4.40 30.02
C LYS A 5 -1.44 -4.62 29.22
N GLU A 6 -2.42 -5.28 29.78
CA GLU A 6 -3.73 -5.51 29.12
C GLU A 6 -4.68 -4.31 29.22
N ARG A 7 -4.43 -3.40 30.17
CA ARG A 7 -5.33 -2.26 30.46
C ARG A 7 -5.24 -1.12 29.44
N TRP A 8 -4.16 -1.06 28.67
CA TRP A 8 -3.91 0.02 27.70
C TRP A 8 -4.08 -0.39 26.23
N GLU A 9 -4.41 -1.64 25.94
CA GLU A 9 -4.81 -2.04 24.59
C GLU A 9 -6.24 -1.54 24.33
N SER A 10 -6.34 -0.47 23.56
CA SER A 10 -7.64 0.02 23.08
C SER A 10 -8.40 -1.11 22.37
N PRO A 11 -9.74 -1.21 22.52
CA PRO A 11 -10.56 -2.26 21.89
C PRO A 11 -10.38 -2.34 20.36
N ALA A 12 -9.96 -1.24 19.73
CA ALA A 12 -9.67 -1.16 18.30
C ALA A 12 -8.40 -1.93 17.87
N LEU A 13 -7.51 -2.27 18.79
CA LEU A 13 -6.27 -3.01 18.53
C LEU A 13 -6.37 -4.52 18.79
N ARG A 14 -7.54 -5.04 19.18
CA ARG A 14 -7.73 -6.49 19.25
C ARG A 14 -7.59 -7.09 17.86
N LYS A 15 -6.45 -7.74 17.61
CA LYS A 15 -6.22 -8.54 16.40
C LYS A 15 -7.41 -9.49 16.21
N PRO A 16 -7.93 -9.65 14.98
CA PRO A 16 -8.99 -10.61 14.70
C PRO A 16 -8.63 -11.98 15.29
N GLN A 17 -9.60 -12.71 15.84
CA GLN A 17 -9.36 -14.02 16.48
C GLN A 17 -8.56 -14.99 15.60
N LEU A 18 -8.78 -14.97 14.27
CA LEU A 18 -8.01 -15.74 13.29
C LEU A 18 -6.49 -15.42 13.27
N MET A 19 -6.09 -14.19 13.60
CA MET A 19 -4.67 -13.85 13.73
C MET A 19 -4.08 -14.21 15.10
N ARG A 20 -4.90 -14.43 16.13
CA ARG A 20 -4.44 -14.93 17.43
C ARG A 20 -4.09 -16.42 17.39
N GLU A 21 -4.88 -17.23 16.68
CA GLU A 21 -4.69 -18.69 16.60
C GLU A 21 -3.77 -19.15 15.47
N GLY A 22 -3.59 -18.33 14.43
CA GLY A 22 -2.83 -18.64 13.21
C GLY A 22 -3.59 -19.62 12.28
N LEU A 23 -3.34 -19.48 10.98
CA LEU A 23 -3.93 -20.34 9.95
C LEU A 23 -3.27 -21.73 9.95
N SER A 24 -4.08 -22.78 9.94
CA SER A 24 -3.57 -24.13 9.71
C SER A 24 -3.08 -24.30 8.26
N LYS A 25 -2.19 -25.26 7.99
CA LYS A 25 -1.67 -25.52 6.65
C LYS A 25 -2.77 -25.69 5.59
N ARG A 26 -3.88 -26.32 5.96
CA ARG A 26 -5.05 -26.54 5.08
C ARG A 26 -5.68 -25.23 4.59
N TYR A 27 -5.77 -24.21 5.43
CA TYR A 27 -6.29 -22.91 5.03
C TYR A 27 -5.22 -21.96 4.50
N ALA A 28 -3.97 -22.13 4.93
CA ALA A 28 -2.87 -21.28 4.51
C ALA A 28 -2.46 -21.51 3.04
N LEU A 29 -2.52 -22.75 2.54
CA LEU A 29 -2.25 -23.04 1.13
C LEU A 29 -3.19 -22.26 0.21
N PRO A 30 -4.53 -22.40 0.28
CA PRO A 30 -5.42 -21.69 -0.61
C PRO A 30 -5.39 -20.17 -0.42
N VAL A 31 -5.18 -19.66 0.80
CA VAL A 31 -5.16 -18.21 1.06
C VAL A 31 -3.91 -17.53 0.48
N PHE A 32 -2.74 -18.16 0.62
CA PHE A 32 -1.48 -17.55 0.18
C PHE A 32 -1.00 -18.02 -1.19
N ALA A 33 -1.50 -19.13 -1.69
CA ALA A 33 -1.13 -19.68 -2.99
C ALA A 33 -2.21 -19.52 -4.05
N SER A 34 -3.37 -18.89 -3.77
CA SER A 34 -4.44 -18.71 -4.76
C SER A 34 -3.95 -17.99 -6.01
N ASN A 35 -3.19 -16.91 -5.87
CA ASN A 35 -2.58 -16.19 -6.98
C ASN A 35 -1.57 -17.08 -7.75
N ALA A 36 -0.72 -17.82 -7.03
CA ALA A 36 0.26 -18.69 -7.65
C ALA A 36 -0.40 -19.91 -8.34
N LEU A 37 -1.50 -20.45 -7.78
CA LEU A 37 -2.27 -21.53 -8.40
C LEU A 37 -3.03 -21.05 -9.65
N SER A 38 -3.60 -19.85 -9.63
CA SER A 38 -4.25 -19.29 -10.80
C SER A 38 -3.28 -19.04 -11.94
N SER A 39 -2.02 -18.68 -11.65
CA SER A 39 -0.99 -18.48 -12.67
C SER A 39 -0.67 -19.78 -13.44
N VAL A 40 -0.84 -20.94 -12.80
CA VAL A 40 -0.70 -22.22 -13.47
C VAL A 40 -1.81 -22.47 -14.52
N SER A 41 -2.98 -21.84 -14.39
CA SER A 41 -4.08 -22.02 -15.34
C SER A 41 -3.80 -21.43 -16.72
N TYR A 42 -2.98 -20.38 -16.82
CA TYR A 42 -2.64 -19.72 -18.07
C TYR A 42 -1.17 -19.89 -18.51
N ALA A 43 -0.34 -20.54 -17.69
CA ALA A 43 1.03 -20.85 -18.09
C ALA A 43 1.13 -21.79 -19.29
N PRO A 44 0.32 -22.88 -19.42
CA PRO A 44 0.27 -23.70 -20.61
C PRO A 44 -0.15 -22.90 -21.86
N ASP A 45 -1.12 -22.00 -21.73
CA ASP A 45 -1.56 -21.12 -22.83
C ASP A 45 -0.39 -20.30 -23.37
N GLN A 46 0.43 -19.71 -22.47
CA GLN A 46 1.59 -18.90 -22.86
C GLN A 46 2.70 -19.73 -23.53
N ILE A 47 2.92 -20.96 -23.08
CA ILE A 47 3.87 -21.86 -23.71
C ILE A 47 3.41 -22.22 -25.13
N LEU A 48 2.15 -22.67 -25.26
CA LEU A 48 1.59 -23.13 -26.53
C LEU A 48 1.40 -21.99 -27.53
N LEU A 49 0.93 -20.83 -27.06
CA LEU A 49 0.82 -19.61 -27.86
C LEU A 49 2.16 -19.21 -28.46
N THR A 50 3.23 -19.19 -27.63
CA THR A 50 4.55 -18.82 -28.11
C THR A 50 5.12 -19.85 -29.10
N LEU A 51 4.90 -21.15 -28.87
CA LEU A 51 5.30 -22.19 -29.80
C LEU A 51 4.48 -22.14 -31.11
N GLY A 52 3.20 -21.76 -31.01
CA GLY A 52 2.30 -21.55 -32.15
C GLY A 52 2.80 -20.49 -33.14
N VAL A 53 3.48 -19.42 -32.66
CA VAL A 53 4.14 -18.43 -33.53
C VAL A 53 5.13 -19.09 -34.52
N GLY A 54 5.80 -20.14 -34.08
CA GLY A 54 6.73 -20.93 -34.92
C GLY A 54 6.04 -22.07 -35.71
N GLY A 55 4.70 -22.18 -35.64
CA GLY A 55 3.95 -23.29 -36.25
C GLY A 55 4.15 -24.61 -35.52
N ILE A 56 4.70 -24.61 -34.30
CA ILE A 56 4.83 -25.80 -33.47
C ILE A 56 3.52 -26.00 -32.71
N VAL A 57 2.78 -26.99 -33.11
CA VAL A 57 1.63 -27.51 -32.34
C VAL A 57 2.14 -28.12 -31.03
N ALA A 58 1.27 -28.29 -30.05
CA ALA A 58 1.58 -29.00 -28.81
C ALA A 58 2.34 -30.28 -29.10
N SER A 59 3.66 -30.23 -28.95
CA SER A 59 4.61 -31.29 -29.34
C SER A 59 5.45 -31.75 -28.15
N GLY A 60 6.36 -32.69 -28.35
CA GLY A 60 7.32 -33.03 -27.33
C GLY A 60 8.14 -31.86 -26.81
N ILE A 61 8.31 -30.78 -27.60
CA ILE A 61 9.02 -29.57 -27.21
C ILE A 61 8.29 -28.84 -26.08
N SER A 62 6.95 -28.79 -26.08
CA SER A 62 6.18 -28.13 -25.00
C SER A 62 6.40 -28.80 -23.65
N LEU A 63 6.55 -30.11 -23.60
CA LEU A 63 6.89 -30.85 -22.38
C LEU A 63 8.30 -30.53 -21.87
N TRP A 64 9.30 -30.40 -22.78
CA TRP A 64 10.66 -29.99 -22.40
C TRP A 64 10.68 -28.53 -21.87
N VAL A 65 9.91 -27.64 -22.45
CA VAL A 65 9.70 -26.29 -21.90
C VAL A 65 9.11 -26.39 -20.49
N GLY A 66 8.08 -27.22 -20.28
CA GLY A 66 7.50 -27.49 -18.96
C GLY A 66 8.53 -28.02 -17.95
N VAL A 67 9.41 -28.92 -18.36
CA VAL A 67 10.52 -29.44 -17.50
C VAL A 67 11.46 -28.31 -17.13
N ALA A 68 11.87 -27.47 -18.08
CA ALA A 68 12.73 -26.32 -17.79
C ALA A 68 12.09 -25.32 -16.81
N VAL A 69 10.80 -25.00 -17.00
CA VAL A 69 10.04 -24.12 -16.09
C VAL A 69 9.97 -24.74 -14.68
N PHE A 70 9.67 -26.05 -14.60
CA PHE A 70 9.63 -26.75 -13.31
C PHE A 70 10.99 -26.76 -12.62
N ALA A 71 12.08 -26.96 -13.35
CA ALA A 71 13.44 -26.90 -12.79
C ALA A 71 13.72 -25.55 -12.13
N VAL A 72 13.37 -24.45 -12.81
CA VAL A 72 13.49 -23.10 -12.22
C VAL A 72 12.58 -22.94 -11.00
N MET A 73 11.32 -23.39 -11.09
CA MET A 73 10.37 -23.34 -9.97
C MET A 73 10.90 -24.12 -8.77
N ALA A 74 11.44 -25.31 -8.96
CA ALA A 74 12.03 -26.12 -7.89
C ALA A 74 13.21 -25.39 -7.21
N VAL A 75 14.11 -24.80 -7.99
CA VAL A 75 15.24 -24.01 -7.49
C VAL A 75 14.75 -22.80 -6.67
N VAL A 76 13.81 -22.04 -7.21
CA VAL A 76 13.24 -20.87 -6.53
C VAL A 76 12.56 -21.28 -5.22
N ILE A 77 11.75 -22.33 -5.23
CA ILE A 77 11.04 -22.79 -4.02
C ILE A 77 12.01 -23.32 -2.96
N ILE A 78 13.05 -24.07 -3.35
CA ILE A 78 14.08 -24.52 -2.41
C ILE A 78 14.78 -23.31 -1.78
N SER A 79 15.02 -22.27 -2.55
CA SER A 79 15.59 -21.02 -2.06
C SER A 79 14.63 -20.26 -1.13
N TYR A 80 13.36 -20.11 -1.50
CA TYR A 80 12.35 -19.47 -0.65
C TYR A 80 12.09 -20.18 0.68
N ARG A 81 12.25 -21.51 0.72
CA ARG A 81 12.24 -22.23 2.00
C ARG A 81 13.32 -21.76 2.96
N GLN A 82 14.41 -21.17 2.46
CA GLN A 82 15.45 -20.56 3.29
C GLN A 82 15.12 -19.12 3.68
N VAL A 83 14.46 -18.36 2.79
CA VAL A 83 13.92 -17.03 3.12
C VAL A 83 12.96 -17.12 4.30
N VAL A 84 12.02 -18.06 4.26
CA VAL A 84 11.05 -18.30 5.34
C VAL A 84 11.72 -18.63 6.68
N LEU A 85 12.86 -19.34 6.65
CA LEU A 85 13.64 -19.65 7.86
C LEU A 85 14.42 -18.43 8.39
N ALA A 86 14.96 -17.60 7.49
CA ALA A 86 15.76 -16.45 7.86
C ALA A 86 14.89 -15.30 8.36
N TYR A 87 13.65 -15.19 7.83
CA TYR A 87 12.70 -14.10 8.13
C TYR A 87 11.35 -14.61 8.66
N PRO A 88 11.31 -15.21 9.87
CA PRO A 88 10.08 -15.80 10.42
C PRO A 88 9.00 -14.77 10.80
N ARG A 89 9.36 -13.48 10.83
CA ARG A 89 8.42 -12.36 11.04
C ARG A 89 7.69 -11.93 9.76
N GLY A 90 8.01 -12.57 8.61
CA GLY A 90 7.49 -12.20 7.29
C GLY A 90 8.22 -11.00 6.70
N GLY A 91 7.66 -10.44 5.65
CA GLY A 91 8.21 -9.26 4.96
C GLY A 91 8.73 -9.57 3.56
N GLY A 92 8.79 -10.87 3.19
CA GLY A 92 9.11 -11.31 1.83
C GLY A 92 10.32 -10.62 1.20
N ASP A 93 10.23 -10.40 -0.09
CA ASP A 93 11.33 -9.87 -0.91
C ASP A 93 11.72 -8.44 -0.52
N TYR A 94 10.74 -7.61 -0.13
CA TYR A 94 11.00 -6.26 0.33
C TYR A 94 11.88 -6.23 1.57
N GLU A 95 11.55 -7.02 2.60
CA GLU A 95 12.29 -7.01 3.86
C GLU A 95 13.69 -7.60 3.69
N VAL A 96 13.82 -8.68 2.91
CA VAL A 96 15.12 -9.28 2.56
C VAL A 96 16.01 -8.25 1.88
N THR A 97 15.47 -7.52 0.91
CA THR A 97 16.21 -6.52 0.12
C THR A 97 16.59 -5.33 0.98
N ARG A 98 15.64 -4.83 1.80
CA ARG A 98 15.86 -3.70 2.69
C ARG A 98 16.97 -3.94 3.71
N GLN A 99 16.95 -5.10 4.37
CA GLN A 99 17.92 -5.42 5.42
C GLN A 99 19.31 -5.72 4.88
N ASN A 100 19.42 -6.32 3.69
CA ASN A 100 20.70 -6.81 3.18
C ASN A 100 21.31 -5.94 2.08
N LEU A 101 20.50 -5.35 1.20
CA LEU A 101 21.00 -4.56 0.05
C LEU A 101 20.83 -3.04 0.26
N GLY A 102 20.02 -2.65 1.25
CA GLY A 102 19.79 -1.25 1.58
C GLY A 102 18.54 -0.66 0.91
N GLN A 103 18.35 0.64 1.12
CA GLN A 103 17.08 1.32 0.83
C GLN A 103 16.80 1.47 -0.66
N SER A 104 17.82 1.73 -1.48
CA SER A 104 17.63 1.91 -2.93
C SER A 104 17.20 0.62 -3.61
N ALA A 105 17.83 -0.51 -3.26
CA ALA A 105 17.43 -1.82 -3.77
C ALA A 105 16.03 -2.22 -3.29
N ALA A 106 15.68 -1.89 -2.03
CA ALA A 106 14.34 -2.11 -1.50
C ALA A 106 13.27 -1.30 -2.27
N LEU A 107 13.58 -0.06 -2.67
CA LEU A 107 12.70 0.75 -3.49
C LEU A 107 12.47 0.13 -4.88
N VAL A 108 13.50 -0.43 -5.50
CA VAL A 108 13.34 -1.15 -6.78
C VAL A 108 12.43 -2.35 -6.60
N THR A 109 12.67 -3.17 -5.58
CA THR A 109 11.83 -4.35 -5.28
C THR A 109 10.37 -3.97 -5.04
N VAL A 110 10.13 -2.91 -4.26
CA VAL A 110 8.77 -2.43 -3.97
C VAL A 110 8.08 -1.91 -5.23
N SER A 111 8.81 -1.14 -6.05
CA SER A 111 8.25 -0.62 -7.31
C SER A 111 7.87 -1.76 -8.24
N ALA A 112 8.69 -2.81 -8.30
CA ALA A 112 8.39 -4.02 -9.05
C ALA A 112 7.12 -4.72 -8.49
N LEU A 113 7.03 -4.92 -7.17
CA LEU A 113 5.88 -5.59 -6.53
C LEU A 113 4.57 -4.80 -6.67
N LEU A 114 4.59 -3.46 -6.54
CA LEU A 114 3.37 -2.66 -6.69
C LEU A 114 2.83 -2.69 -8.13
N VAL A 115 3.73 -2.63 -9.12
CA VAL A 115 3.37 -2.79 -10.53
C VAL A 115 2.89 -4.20 -10.80
N ASP A 116 3.57 -5.21 -10.27
CA ASP A 116 3.22 -6.62 -10.36
C ASP A 116 1.80 -6.90 -9.85
N TYR A 117 1.44 -6.43 -8.67
CA TYR A 117 0.09 -6.62 -8.12
C TYR A 117 -0.99 -5.91 -8.98
N SER A 118 -0.70 -4.74 -9.54
CA SER A 118 -1.63 -4.05 -10.45
C SER A 118 -1.80 -4.82 -11.76
N LEU A 119 -0.71 -5.35 -12.31
CA LEU A 119 -0.75 -6.21 -13.50
C LEU A 119 -1.43 -7.56 -13.23
N THR A 120 -1.25 -8.13 -12.01
CA THR A 120 -1.97 -9.34 -11.60
C THR A 120 -3.49 -9.14 -11.63
N ILE A 121 -3.98 -7.98 -11.18
CA ILE A 121 -5.40 -7.64 -11.27
C ILE A 121 -5.83 -7.61 -12.74
N ALA A 122 -5.08 -6.93 -13.60
CA ALA A 122 -5.40 -6.81 -15.02
C ALA A 122 -5.37 -8.16 -15.73
N VAL A 123 -4.31 -8.95 -15.56
CA VAL A 123 -4.16 -10.28 -16.17
C VAL A 123 -5.27 -11.22 -15.71
N SER A 124 -5.50 -11.33 -14.40
CA SER A 124 -6.48 -12.28 -13.87
C SER A 124 -7.91 -11.94 -14.31
N THR A 125 -8.27 -10.65 -14.40
CA THR A 125 -9.60 -10.25 -14.86
C THR A 125 -9.75 -10.38 -16.37
N SER A 126 -8.70 -10.13 -17.15
CA SER A 126 -8.68 -10.34 -18.60
C SER A 126 -8.78 -11.83 -18.96
N VAL A 127 -7.99 -12.68 -18.32
CA VAL A 127 -8.09 -14.15 -18.52
C VAL A 127 -9.47 -14.65 -18.06
N CYS A 128 -10.02 -14.12 -16.95
CA CYS A 128 -11.38 -14.46 -16.52
C CYS A 128 -12.42 -14.12 -17.61
N ALA A 129 -12.28 -12.95 -18.25
CA ALA A 129 -13.17 -12.55 -19.34
C ALA A 129 -13.10 -13.52 -20.54
N SER A 130 -11.91 -14.04 -20.87
CA SER A 130 -11.75 -15.06 -21.91
C SER A 130 -12.44 -16.38 -21.54
N TYR A 131 -12.44 -16.80 -20.27
CA TYR A 131 -13.21 -17.96 -19.81
C TYR A 131 -14.72 -17.71 -19.84
N VAL A 132 -15.17 -16.49 -19.50
CA VAL A 132 -16.57 -16.09 -19.62
C VAL A 132 -16.99 -16.07 -21.09
N GLY A 133 -16.14 -15.59 -21.99
CA GLY A 133 -16.35 -15.63 -23.44
C GLY A 133 -16.47 -17.05 -23.98
N ALA A 134 -15.70 -18.00 -23.45
CA ALA A 134 -15.83 -19.42 -23.82
C ALA A 134 -17.19 -20.03 -23.42
N LEU A 135 -17.86 -19.52 -22.39
CA LEU A 135 -19.19 -19.93 -21.96
C LEU A 135 -20.30 -19.18 -22.74
N PHE A 136 -20.07 -17.90 -22.98
CA PHE A 136 -21.05 -17.00 -23.62
C PHE A 136 -20.38 -16.31 -24.82
N PRO A 137 -20.42 -16.89 -26.01
CA PRO A 137 -19.74 -16.34 -27.20
C PRO A 137 -20.13 -14.89 -27.52
N ALA A 138 -21.35 -14.46 -27.16
CA ALA A 138 -21.82 -13.09 -27.36
C ALA A 138 -20.97 -12.06 -26.53
N LEU A 139 -20.27 -12.48 -25.48
CA LEU A 139 -19.44 -11.62 -24.66
C LEU A 139 -17.98 -11.54 -25.13
N ASN A 140 -17.56 -12.33 -26.09
CA ASN A 140 -16.20 -12.30 -26.64
C ASN A 140 -15.85 -10.93 -27.23
N THR A 141 -16.78 -10.28 -27.93
CA THR A 141 -16.59 -8.93 -28.49
C THR A 141 -16.52 -7.84 -27.41
N HIS A 142 -16.83 -8.17 -26.15
CA HIS A 142 -16.93 -7.22 -25.05
C HIS A 142 -16.00 -7.56 -23.87
N GLN A 143 -14.86 -8.23 -24.13
CA GLN A 143 -13.93 -8.66 -23.09
C GLN A 143 -13.41 -7.51 -22.22
N VAL A 144 -13.17 -6.32 -22.81
CA VAL A 144 -12.79 -5.11 -22.07
C VAL A 144 -13.85 -4.74 -21.04
N LEU A 145 -15.13 -4.71 -21.48
CA LEU A 145 -16.26 -4.36 -20.61
C LEU A 145 -16.39 -5.36 -19.45
N VAL A 146 -16.33 -6.66 -19.76
CA VAL A 146 -16.41 -7.73 -18.74
C VAL A 146 -15.27 -7.59 -17.73
N SER A 147 -14.04 -7.41 -18.20
CA SER A 147 -12.86 -7.26 -17.32
C SER A 147 -12.98 -6.04 -16.41
N VAL A 148 -13.36 -4.89 -16.96
CA VAL A 148 -13.54 -3.65 -16.19
C VAL A 148 -14.71 -3.76 -15.21
N ALA A 149 -15.81 -4.42 -15.59
CA ALA A 149 -16.92 -4.69 -14.68
C ALA A 149 -16.50 -5.56 -13.49
N VAL A 150 -15.69 -6.61 -13.71
CA VAL A 150 -15.14 -7.44 -12.64
C VAL A 150 -14.24 -6.61 -11.72
N ILE A 151 -13.37 -5.74 -12.27
CA ILE A 151 -12.55 -4.83 -11.46
C ILE A 151 -13.42 -3.88 -10.64
N ALA A 152 -14.47 -3.31 -11.22
CA ALA A 152 -15.38 -2.41 -10.51
C ALA A 152 -16.06 -3.12 -9.32
N VAL A 153 -16.59 -4.33 -9.55
CA VAL A 153 -17.20 -5.15 -8.49
C VAL A 153 -16.17 -5.46 -7.38
N LEU A 154 -14.96 -5.91 -7.74
CA LEU A 154 -13.90 -6.20 -6.76
C LEU A 154 -13.49 -4.94 -5.99
N THR A 155 -13.43 -3.79 -6.65
CA THR A 155 -13.12 -2.51 -6.01
C THR A 155 -14.19 -2.14 -4.98
N LEU A 156 -15.47 -2.24 -5.34
CA LEU A 156 -16.59 -1.99 -4.43
C LEU A 156 -16.58 -2.95 -3.23
N LEU A 157 -16.32 -4.24 -3.46
CA LEU A 157 -16.20 -5.24 -2.41
C LEU A 157 -15.04 -4.92 -1.44
N ASN A 158 -13.89 -4.51 -1.96
CA ASN A 158 -12.75 -4.11 -1.13
C ASN A 158 -13.02 -2.80 -0.37
N LEU A 159 -13.69 -1.82 -0.98
CA LEU A 159 -14.08 -0.57 -0.31
C LEU A 159 -15.13 -0.79 0.79
N SER A 160 -16.04 -1.76 0.61
CA SER A 160 -17.04 -2.11 1.65
C SER A 160 -16.40 -2.75 2.90
N GLY A 161 -15.11 -3.11 2.81
CA GLY A 161 -14.34 -3.63 3.93
C GLY A 161 -14.73 -5.05 4.32
N MET A 162 -15.15 -5.86 3.35
CA MET A 162 -15.39 -7.28 3.57
C MET A 162 -14.14 -7.95 4.13
N ARG A 163 -14.26 -8.51 5.32
CA ARG A 163 -13.16 -9.23 5.96
C ARG A 163 -13.00 -10.59 5.29
N GLU A 164 -11.79 -10.87 4.85
CA GLU A 164 -11.44 -12.18 4.33
C GLU A 164 -11.62 -13.24 5.39
N SER A 165 -12.56 -14.14 5.16
CA SER A 165 -12.62 -15.39 5.87
C SER A 165 -11.69 -16.37 5.15
N GLY A 166 -10.68 -16.89 5.83
CA GLY A 166 -9.79 -17.91 5.26
C GLY A 166 -10.51 -19.15 4.74
N ARG A 167 -11.73 -19.42 5.21
CA ARG A 167 -12.61 -20.49 4.69
C ARG A 167 -13.21 -20.13 3.34
N LEU A 168 -13.59 -18.86 3.13
CA LEU A 168 -14.18 -18.40 1.86
C LEU A 168 -13.16 -18.51 0.71
N PHE A 169 -11.88 -18.22 0.97
CA PHE A 169 -10.81 -18.37 -0.01
C PHE A 169 -10.39 -19.84 -0.26
N ALA A 170 -10.55 -20.69 0.74
CA ALA A 170 -10.15 -22.08 0.63
C ALA A 170 -11.02 -22.88 -0.34
N ILE A 171 -12.33 -22.61 -0.39
CA ILE A 171 -13.28 -23.37 -1.20
C ILE A 171 -12.96 -23.27 -2.70
N PRO A 172 -12.88 -22.06 -3.33
CA PRO A 172 -12.58 -21.94 -4.75
C PRO A 172 -11.23 -22.55 -5.13
N ALA A 173 -10.19 -22.38 -4.29
CA ALA A 173 -8.87 -22.92 -4.59
C ALA A 173 -8.85 -24.47 -4.55
N TYR A 174 -9.53 -25.07 -3.59
CA TYR A 174 -9.63 -26.54 -3.55
C TYR A 174 -10.53 -27.08 -4.67
N LEU A 175 -11.63 -26.41 -5.00
CA LEU A 175 -12.47 -26.77 -6.14
C LEU A 175 -11.68 -26.69 -7.45
N PHE A 176 -10.87 -25.65 -7.62
CA PHE A 176 -9.99 -25.53 -8.80
C PHE A 176 -8.97 -26.67 -8.88
N MET A 177 -8.24 -26.96 -7.79
CA MET A 177 -7.31 -28.08 -7.77
C MET A 177 -8.01 -29.42 -8.04
N ALA A 178 -9.20 -29.62 -7.49
CA ALA A 178 -9.98 -30.84 -7.71
C ALA A 178 -10.51 -30.94 -9.14
N SER A 179 -10.97 -29.84 -9.74
CA SER A 179 -11.46 -29.82 -11.12
C SER A 179 -10.35 -30.14 -12.13
N ILE A 180 -9.15 -29.55 -11.93
CA ILE A 180 -8.01 -29.86 -12.80
C ILE A 180 -7.48 -31.27 -12.58
N ALA A 181 -7.46 -31.76 -11.33
CA ALA A 181 -7.11 -33.17 -11.05
C ALA A 181 -8.10 -34.12 -11.70
N LEU A 182 -9.40 -33.84 -11.64
CA LEU A 182 -10.45 -34.62 -12.30
C LEU A 182 -10.24 -34.64 -13.83
N LEU A 183 -10.05 -33.44 -14.42
CA LEU A 183 -9.73 -33.29 -15.85
C LEU A 183 -8.51 -34.13 -16.24
N ALA A 184 -7.41 -34.05 -15.45
CA ALA A 184 -6.20 -34.80 -15.70
C ALA A 184 -6.42 -36.32 -15.60
N ILE A 185 -7.09 -36.78 -14.55
CA ILE A 185 -7.36 -38.21 -14.35
C ILE A 185 -8.26 -38.74 -15.46
N CYS A 186 -9.37 -38.07 -15.76
CA CYS A 186 -10.28 -38.51 -16.82
C CYS A 186 -9.59 -38.52 -18.20
N GLY A 187 -8.80 -37.46 -18.51
CA GLY A 187 -8.08 -37.41 -19.79
C GLY A 187 -7.02 -38.53 -19.93
N LEU A 188 -6.24 -38.75 -18.87
CA LEU A 188 -5.23 -39.84 -18.88
C LEU A 188 -5.87 -41.24 -18.94
N LEU A 189 -7.02 -41.46 -18.30
CA LEU A 189 -7.75 -42.73 -18.41
C LEU A 189 -8.33 -42.92 -19.83
N GLN A 190 -8.92 -41.88 -20.43
CA GLN A 190 -9.42 -41.92 -21.80
C GLN A 190 -8.27 -42.17 -22.80
N GLU A 191 -7.09 -41.56 -22.57
CA GLU A 191 -5.90 -41.83 -23.37
C GLU A 191 -5.49 -43.31 -23.26
N ALA A 192 -5.42 -43.85 -22.02
CA ALA A 192 -5.04 -45.24 -21.77
C ALA A 192 -6.02 -46.25 -22.40
N TRP A 193 -7.30 -45.92 -22.51
CA TRP A 193 -8.33 -46.74 -23.13
C TRP A 193 -8.51 -46.46 -24.63
N GLY A 194 -7.77 -45.50 -25.21
CA GLY A 194 -7.88 -45.12 -26.62
C GLY A 194 -9.17 -44.43 -27.00
N SER A 195 -9.91 -43.88 -26.04
CA SER A 195 -11.21 -43.20 -26.24
C SER A 195 -11.10 -41.67 -26.22
N LEU A 196 -9.90 -41.11 -26.07
CA LEU A 196 -9.66 -39.67 -26.01
C LEU A 196 -9.88 -39.03 -27.39
N GLY A 197 -10.80 -38.10 -27.49
CA GLY A 197 -11.09 -37.34 -28.71
C GLY A 197 -9.99 -36.29 -29.03
N LEU A 198 -10.03 -35.79 -30.27
CA LEU A 198 -9.19 -34.66 -30.68
C LEU A 198 -9.90 -33.34 -30.37
N ALA A 199 -9.12 -32.32 -30.01
CA ALA A 199 -9.66 -30.97 -29.83
C ALA A 199 -10.18 -30.40 -31.14
N GLU A 200 -11.18 -29.54 -31.09
CA GLU A 200 -11.77 -28.87 -32.27
C GLU A 200 -10.67 -28.13 -33.08
N THR A 201 -9.73 -27.49 -32.38
CA THR A 201 -8.59 -26.79 -32.99
C THR A 201 -7.56 -27.74 -33.63
N ALA A 202 -7.59 -29.04 -33.33
CA ALA A 202 -6.65 -30.01 -33.88
C ALA A 202 -6.75 -30.15 -35.43
N GLN A 203 -7.92 -29.94 -35.98
CA GLN A 203 -8.18 -30.03 -37.44
C GLN A 203 -7.80 -28.74 -38.19
N MET A 204 -7.46 -27.65 -37.49
CA MET A 204 -7.08 -26.38 -38.08
C MET A 204 -5.58 -26.34 -38.38
N GLU A 205 -5.14 -25.61 -39.39
CA GLU A 205 -3.73 -25.36 -39.67
C GLU A 205 -3.29 -24.03 -39.08
N ILE A 206 -2.10 -24.02 -38.44
CA ILE A 206 -1.47 -22.78 -37.96
C ILE A 206 -0.48 -22.29 -39.02
N LEU A 207 -0.71 -21.09 -39.56
CA LEU A 207 0.26 -20.40 -40.40
C LEU A 207 1.49 -19.97 -39.60
N LYS A 208 2.69 -20.35 -40.09
CA LYS A 208 3.95 -19.90 -39.48
C LYS A 208 4.13 -18.41 -39.68
N ALA A 209 4.50 -17.68 -38.62
CA ALA A 209 4.90 -16.28 -38.76
C ALA A 209 6.13 -16.17 -39.67
N THR A 210 6.25 -15.09 -40.41
CA THR A 210 7.29 -14.83 -41.45
C THR A 210 8.72 -15.14 -41.01
N PRO A 211 9.18 -14.83 -39.78
CA PRO A 211 10.54 -15.15 -39.33
C PRO A 211 10.84 -16.65 -39.22
N TYR A 212 9.82 -17.50 -39.15
CA TYR A 212 9.95 -18.94 -38.88
C TYR A 212 9.59 -19.80 -40.10
N GLN A 213 9.23 -19.19 -41.23
CA GLN A 213 8.87 -19.90 -42.47
C GLN A 213 10.02 -20.70 -43.05
N ALA A 214 11.28 -20.25 -42.85
CA ALA A 214 12.50 -20.91 -43.31
C ALA A 214 12.92 -22.17 -42.52
N GLY A 215 12.16 -22.54 -41.46
CA GLY A 215 12.44 -23.69 -40.62
C GLY A 215 12.96 -23.31 -39.23
N LEU A 216 12.81 -24.23 -38.26
CA LEU A 216 13.14 -24.08 -36.84
C LEU A 216 14.54 -24.56 -36.47
N THR A 217 15.46 -24.64 -37.46
CA THR A 217 16.81 -25.10 -37.27
C THR A 217 17.73 -23.93 -36.78
N GLY A 218 18.61 -24.24 -35.82
CA GLY A 218 19.62 -23.31 -35.36
C GLY A 218 19.13 -22.27 -34.34
N MET A 219 19.56 -21.03 -34.52
CA MET A 219 19.33 -19.93 -33.56
C MET A 219 17.82 -19.56 -33.42
N GLY A 220 17.04 -19.65 -34.50
CA GLY A 220 15.61 -19.34 -34.49
C GLY A 220 14.81 -20.29 -33.58
N GLY A 221 15.07 -21.60 -33.65
CA GLY A 221 14.46 -22.61 -32.77
C GLY A 221 14.83 -22.40 -31.29
N LEU A 222 16.10 -22.10 -31.03
CA LEU A 222 16.57 -21.80 -29.68
C LEU A 222 15.87 -20.54 -29.12
N LEU A 223 15.78 -19.46 -29.88
CA LEU A 223 15.10 -18.23 -29.45
C LEU A 223 13.61 -18.47 -29.18
N LEU A 224 12.95 -19.27 -30.02
CA LEU A 224 11.55 -19.65 -29.79
C LEU A 224 11.37 -20.47 -28.51
N PHE A 225 12.25 -21.47 -28.29
CA PHE A 225 12.25 -22.24 -27.03
C PHE A 225 12.45 -21.34 -25.81
N LEU A 226 13.44 -20.44 -25.86
CA LEU A 226 13.74 -19.50 -24.78
C LEU A 226 12.56 -18.54 -24.52
N ARG A 227 11.87 -18.11 -25.57
CA ARG A 227 10.68 -17.26 -25.46
C ARG A 227 9.49 -18.03 -24.86
N ALA A 228 9.25 -19.26 -25.28
CA ALA A 228 8.22 -20.12 -24.71
C ALA A 228 8.50 -20.47 -23.23
N PHE A 229 9.76 -20.78 -22.91
CA PHE A 229 10.22 -20.99 -21.56
C PHE A 229 9.98 -19.75 -20.68
N SER A 230 10.37 -18.57 -21.17
CA SER A 230 10.14 -17.29 -20.49
C SER A 230 8.63 -17.07 -20.21
N GLY A 231 7.75 -17.38 -21.17
CA GLY A 231 6.29 -17.32 -20.99
C GLY A 231 5.79 -18.30 -19.92
N GLY A 232 6.30 -19.54 -19.93
CA GLY A 232 5.93 -20.55 -18.93
C GLY A 232 6.37 -20.21 -17.52
N CYS A 233 7.47 -19.44 -17.36
CA CYS A 233 7.97 -19.02 -16.05
C CYS A 233 6.98 -18.14 -15.27
N ILE A 234 5.88 -17.73 -15.87
CA ILE A 234 4.77 -17.03 -15.17
C ILE A 234 4.15 -17.92 -14.06
N ALA A 235 4.26 -19.23 -14.17
CA ALA A 235 3.85 -20.16 -13.12
C ALA A 235 4.58 -19.95 -11.77
N LEU A 236 5.68 -19.18 -11.75
CA LEU A 236 6.39 -18.79 -10.52
C LEU A 236 5.81 -17.57 -9.83
N SER A 237 4.92 -16.84 -10.47
CA SER A 237 4.27 -15.69 -9.88
C SER A 237 3.45 -16.06 -8.65
N GLY A 238 3.45 -15.19 -7.64
CA GLY A 238 2.71 -15.38 -6.41
C GLY A 238 3.38 -16.29 -5.37
N VAL A 239 4.55 -16.88 -5.65
CA VAL A 239 5.32 -17.69 -4.67
C VAL A 239 5.72 -16.86 -3.46
N GLU A 240 6.01 -15.56 -3.64
CA GLU A 240 6.33 -14.60 -2.59
C GLU A 240 5.17 -14.41 -1.60
N GLY A 241 3.92 -14.63 -2.04
CA GLY A 241 2.74 -14.56 -1.17
C GLY A 241 2.81 -15.49 0.03
N ILE A 242 3.34 -16.71 -0.15
CA ILE A 242 3.53 -17.66 0.95
C ILE A 242 4.63 -17.16 1.92
N SER A 243 5.69 -16.55 1.40
CA SER A 243 6.77 -15.98 2.21
C SER A 243 6.30 -14.73 2.99
N ASN A 244 5.50 -13.87 2.37
CA ASN A 244 4.88 -12.73 3.01
C ASN A 244 3.89 -13.14 4.11
N GLY A 245 3.17 -14.24 3.88
CA GLY A 245 2.15 -14.79 4.77
C GLY A 245 2.68 -15.52 6.01
N VAL A 246 3.99 -15.72 6.18
CA VAL A 246 4.58 -16.49 7.30
C VAL A 246 4.05 -16.11 8.69
N PRO A 247 3.86 -14.80 9.03
CA PRO A 247 3.33 -14.40 10.34
C PRO A 247 1.93 -14.94 10.65
N ALA A 248 1.14 -15.20 9.62
CA ALA A 248 -0.24 -15.68 9.76
C ALA A 248 -0.35 -17.20 9.92
N PHE A 249 0.73 -17.95 9.73
CA PHE A 249 0.73 -19.40 9.96
C PHE A 249 0.66 -19.75 11.44
N ARG A 250 0.02 -20.90 11.76
CA ARG A 250 0.04 -21.53 13.08
C ARG A 250 1.47 -21.94 13.44
N LYS A 251 1.82 -21.85 14.72
CA LYS A 251 3.13 -22.29 15.22
C LYS A 251 3.33 -23.82 15.01
N PRO A 252 4.51 -24.28 14.62
CA PRO A 252 5.72 -23.55 14.25
C PRO A 252 5.64 -22.95 12.82
N ARG A 253 5.58 -21.62 12.73
CA ARG A 253 5.32 -20.86 11.50
C ARG A 253 6.26 -21.21 10.32
N PRO A 254 7.61 -21.18 10.49
CA PRO A 254 8.53 -21.46 9.38
C PRO A 254 8.42 -22.89 8.85
N LYS A 255 8.21 -23.88 9.72
CA LYS A 255 8.04 -25.28 9.33
C LYS A 255 6.77 -25.45 8.49
N ASN A 256 5.67 -24.84 8.92
CA ASN A 256 4.40 -24.93 8.22
C ASN A 256 4.46 -24.24 6.84
N ALA A 257 5.05 -23.04 6.74
CA ALA A 257 5.21 -22.33 5.48
C ALA A 257 6.13 -23.09 4.49
N ARG A 258 7.21 -23.70 4.97
CA ARG A 258 8.10 -24.54 4.13
C ARG A 258 7.39 -25.76 3.55
N ILE A 259 6.51 -26.41 4.33
CA ILE A 259 5.71 -27.55 3.86
C ILE A 259 4.71 -27.06 2.82
N THR A 260 4.04 -25.92 3.07
CA THR A 260 3.10 -25.33 2.12
C THR A 260 3.77 -24.98 0.80
N LEU A 261 4.99 -24.43 0.81
CA LEU A 261 5.78 -24.17 -0.41
C LEU A 261 6.08 -25.46 -1.20
N ALA A 262 6.44 -26.55 -0.50
CA ALA A 262 6.73 -27.81 -1.16
C ALA A 262 5.48 -28.46 -1.76
N VAL A 263 4.36 -28.43 -1.03
CA VAL A 263 3.07 -28.95 -1.51
C VAL A 263 2.57 -28.12 -2.71
N PHE A 264 2.70 -26.80 -2.65
CA PHE A 264 2.38 -25.91 -3.77
C PHE A 264 3.20 -26.30 -5.02
N ALA A 265 4.53 -26.47 -4.89
CA ALA A 265 5.38 -26.85 -6.02
C ALA A 265 4.93 -28.15 -6.68
N LEU A 266 4.61 -29.16 -5.86
CA LEU A 266 4.20 -30.48 -6.36
C LEU A 266 2.86 -30.38 -7.10
N ILE A 267 1.88 -29.68 -6.53
CA ILE A 267 0.55 -29.50 -7.15
C ILE A 267 0.68 -28.71 -8.45
N SER A 268 1.40 -27.59 -8.45
CA SER A 268 1.60 -26.75 -9.64
C SER A 268 2.30 -27.50 -10.77
N ALA A 269 3.31 -28.30 -10.43
CA ALA A 269 3.99 -29.17 -11.40
C ALA A 269 3.03 -30.21 -12.00
N ALA A 270 2.31 -30.95 -11.15
CA ALA A 270 1.36 -31.97 -11.60
C ALA A 270 0.28 -31.36 -12.52
N MET A 271 -0.28 -30.20 -12.15
CA MET A 271 -1.25 -29.49 -12.98
C MET A 271 -0.66 -29.07 -14.31
N MET A 272 0.52 -28.43 -14.32
CA MET A 272 1.14 -27.95 -15.55
C MET A 272 1.51 -29.10 -16.50
N PHE A 273 2.13 -30.16 -15.99
CA PHE A 273 2.52 -31.29 -16.81
C PHE A 273 1.33 -32.07 -17.36
N SER A 274 0.29 -32.28 -16.57
CA SER A 274 -0.94 -32.95 -17.07
C SER A 274 -1.61 -32.15 -18.19
N MET A 275 -1.70 -30.83 -18.03
CA MET A 275 -2.30 -29.96 -19.08
C MET A 275 -1.47 -29.95 -20.36
N LEU A 276 -0.12 -29.83 -20.27
CA LEU A 276 0.76 -29.86 -21.45
C LEU A 276 0.75 -31.23 -22.14
N HIS A 277 0.67 -32.29 -21.37
CA HIS A 277 0.60 -33.67 -21.92
C HIS A 277 -0.74 -33.90 -22.63
N LEU A 278 -1.83 -33.59 -21.98
CA LEU A 278 -3.18 -33.71 -22.58
C LEU A 278 -3.34 -32.81 -23.80
N ALA A 279 -2.84 -31.55 -23.75
CA ALA A 279 -2.85 -30.66 -24.90
C ALA A 279 -2.07 -31.24 -26.09
N LYS A 280 -0.97 -31.94 -25.82
CA LYS A 280 -0.20 -32.67 -26.86
C LYS A 280 -1.01 -33.78 -27.47
N VAL A 281 -1.63 -34.67 -26.66
CA VAL A 281 -2.35 -35.84 -27.12
C VAL A 281 -3.67 -35.43 -27.83
N THR A 282 -4.39 -34.47 -27.32
CA THR A 282 -5.63 -33.96 -27.95
C THR A 282 -5.38 -33.04 -29.14
N GLY A 283 -4.12 -32.64 -29.39
CA GLY A 283 -3.78 -31.77 -30.53
C GLY A 283 -4.23 -30.32 -30.38
N VAL A 284 -4.42 -29.82 -29.15
CA VAL A 284 -4.80 -28.41 -28.88
C VAL A 284 -3.86 -27.43 -29.57
N LYS A 285 -4.41 -26.46 -30.28
CA LYS A 285 -3.69 -25.37 -30.95
C LYS A 285 -4.09 -24.04 -30.36
N VAL A 286 -3.11 -23.18 -30.09
CA VAL A 286 -3.30 -21.82 -29.59
C VAL A 286 -2.61 -20.88 -30.57
N PRO A 287 -3.37 -20.11 -31.37
CA PRO A 287 -2.80 -19.15 -32.30
C PRO A 287 -2.30 -17.92 -31.55
N ALA A 288 -1.23 -17.32 -32.03
CA ALA A 288 -0.71 -16.07 -31.49
C ALA A 288 -1.49 -14.84 -31.98
N PHE A 289 -2.17 -14.97 -33.12
CA PHE A 289 -3.02 -13.94 -33.73
C PHE A 289 -4.22 -14.61 -34.39
N ASP A 290 -5.37 -13.96 -34.39
CA ASP A 290 -6.63 -14.49 -34.92
C ASP A 290 -6.56 -14.90 -36.42
N SER A 291 -5.66 -14.26 -37.19
CA SER A 291 -5.39 -14.59 -38.59
C SER A 291 -4.53 -15.80 -38.86
N GLN A 292 -4.02 -16.48 -37.82
CA GLN A 292 -3.10 -17.64 -37.97
C GLN A 292 -3.80 -18.98 -38.11
N LEU A 293 -5.07 -19.10 -37.77
CA LEU A 293 -5.82 -20.35 -37.94
C LEU A 293 -6.54 -20.35 -39.30
N LEU A 294 -6.22 -21.36 -40.11
CA LEU A 294 -6.95 -21.68 -41.34
C LEU A 294 -7.83 -22.90 -41.08
N SER A 295 -9.12 -22.75 -41.32
CA SER A 295 -10.03 -23.88 -41.46
C SER A 295 -9.85 -24.51 -42.84
N VAL A 296 -10.20 -25.78 -42.97
CA VAL A 296 -10.27 -26.51 -44.25
C VAL A 296 -11.20 -25.80 -45.27
N ASN A 297 -12.12 -24.97 -44.78
CA ASN A 297 -13.12 -24.23 -45.61
C ASN A 297 -12.84 -22.72 -45.77
N GLY A 298 -11.62 -22.26 -45.45
CA GLY A 298 -11.24 -20.84 -45.61
C GLY A 298 -10.81 -20.17 -44.27
N PRO A 299 -10.40 -18.89 -44.33
CA PRO A 299 -10.00 -18.18 -43.11
C PRO A 299 -11.21 -18.07 -42.18
N LEU A 300 -11.04 -18.57 -40.95
CA LEU A 300 -12.00 -18.35 -39.88
C LEU A 300 -12.02 -16.85 -39.55
N ALA A 301 -13.15 -16.21 -39.90
CA ALA A 301 -13.37 -14.86 -39.44
C ALA A 301 -13.36 -14.84 -37.91
N ALA A 302 -12.32 -14.22 -37.34
CA ALA A 302 -12.24 -13.74 -35.94
C ALA A 302 -12.89 -14.63 -34.86
N MET A 303 -12.69 -15.96 -34.92
CA MET A 303 -13.11 -16.81 -33.80
C MET A 303 -12.03 -16.81 -32.76
N GLU A 304 -12.22 -16.09 -31.65
CA GLU A 304 -11.35 -16.12 -30.52
C GLU A 304 -11.29 -17.55 -29.98
N VAL A 305 -10.08 -18.11 -29.99
CA VAL A 305 -9.87 -19.50 -29.57
C VAL A 305 -9.93 -19.57 -28.03
N PRO A 306 -10.74 -20.47 -27.45
CA PRO A 306 -10.86 -20.63 -26.02
C PRO A 306 -9.52 -20.97 -25.36
N PRO A 307 -9.29 -20.61 -24.07
CA PRO A 307 -8.10 -21.01 -23.32
C PRO A 307 -7.91 -22.52 -23.29
N VAL A 308 -6.66 -22.99 -23.13
CA VAL A 308 -6.29 -24.41 -23.17
C VAL A 308 -7.12 -25.29 -22.24
N ILE A 309 -7.39 -24.83 -21.00
CA ILE A 309 -8.22 -25.62 -20.07
C ILE A 309 -9.65 -25.74 -20.58
N ALA A 310 -10.20 -24.71 -21.22
CA ALA A 310 -11.55 -24.77 -21.79
C ALA A 310 -11.62 -25.74 -22.96
N GLN A 311 -10.62 -25.75 -23.86
CA GLN A 311 -10.52 -26.71 -24.96
C GLN A 311 -10.38 -28.14 -24.44
N LEU A 312 -9.50 -28.37 -23.46
CA LEU A 312 -9.34 -29.69 -22.84
C LEU A 312 -10.62 -30.16 -22.15
N ALA A 313 -11.31 -29.27 -21.43
CA ALA A 313 -12.56 -29.61 -20.77
C ALA A 313 -13.66 -29.98 -21.78
N ALA A 314 -13.78 -29.24 -22.88
CA ALA A 314 -14.74 -29.54 -23.95
C ALA A 314 -14.43 -30.89 -24.62
N THR A 315 -13.14 -31.20 -24.84
CA THR A 315 -12.71 -32.45 -25.47
C THR A 315 -12.91 -33.65 -24.56
N ILE A 316 -12.42 -33.61 -23.34
CA ILE A 316 -12.43 -34.74 -22.39
C ILE A 316 -13.85 -35.02 -21.88
N PHE A 317 -14.66 -33.96 -21.68
CA PHE A 317 -16.03 -34.07 -21.22
C PHE A 317 -17.06 -33.87 -22.35
N SER A 318 -16.72 -34.24 -23.60
CA SER A 318 -17.61 -34.08 -24.77
C SER A 318 -19.00 -34.74 -24.58
N GLY A 319 -19.05 -35.87 -23.85
CA GLY A 319 -20.32 -36.54 -23.48
C GLY A 319 -21.04 -35.91 -22.26
N TYR A 320 -20.39 -34.99 -21.54
CA TYR A 320 -20.89 -34.40 -20.29
C TYR A 320 -20.69 -32.88 -20.26
N PRO A 321 -21.41 -32.10 -21.05
CA PRO A 321 -21.17 -30.66 -21.20
C PRO A 321 -21.27 -29.89 -19.89
N LEU A 322 -22.07 -30.36 -18.92
CA LEU A 322 -22.14 -29.77 -17.58
C LEU A 322 -20.80 -29.83 -16.85
N MET A 323 -20.05 -30.91 -17.00
CA MET A 323 -18.72 -31.03 -16.37
C MET A 323 -17.69 -30.10 -17.01
N ALA A 324 -17.71 -29.95 -18.34
CA ALA A 324 -16.89 -28.96 -19.03
C ALA A 324 -17.21 -27.54 -18.56
N THR A 325 -18.49 -27.16 -18.53
CA THR A 325 -18.95 -25.87 -18.02
C THR A 325 -18.50 -25.63 -16.58
N LEU A 326 -18.60 -26.64 -15.72
CA LEU A 326 -18.21 -26.54 -14.31
C LEU A 326 -16.69 -26.27 -14.17
N VAL A 327 -15.83 -26.93 -14.93
CA VAL A 327 -14.37 -26.69 -14.95
C VAL A 327 -14.08 -25.25 -15.37
N ILE A 328 -14.75 -24.74 -16.42
CA ILE A 328 -14.57 -23.39 -16.93
C ILE A 328 -15.01 -22.35 -15.87
N VAL A 329 -16.19 -22.54 -15.26
CA VAL A 329 -16.70 -21.64 -14.21
C VAL A 329 -15.77 -21.60 -12.99
N ILE A 330 -15.33 -22.77 -12.52
CA ILE A 330 -14.41 -22.83 -11.37
C ILE A 330 -13.09 -22.13 -11.70
N THR A 331 -12.58 -22.26 -12.94
CA THR A 331 -11.36 -21.57 -13.38
C THR A 331 -11.58 -20.05 -13.45
N ALA A 332 -12.72 -19.58 -13.94
CA ALA A 332 -13.04 -18.15 -13.90
C ALA A 332 -13.13 -17.61 -12.45
N VAL A 333 -13.73 -18.38 -11.55
CA VAL A 333 -13.84 -18.01 -10.12
C VAL A 333 -12.48 -17.90 -9.47
N ILE A 334 -11.56 -18.86 -9.64
CA ILE A 334 -10.23 -18.76 -9.03
C ILE A 334 -9.44 -17.55 -9.54
N LEU A 335 -9.62 -17.13 -10.79
CA LEU A 335 -9.02 -15.93 -11.37
C LEU A 335 -9.56 -14.66 -10.71
N ILE A 336 -10.86 -14.58 -10.42
CA ILE A 336 -11.45 -13.48 -9.64
C ILE A 336 -10.85 -13.42 -8.23
N PHE A 337 -10.65 -14.57 -7.57
CA PHE A 337 -10.01 -14.64 -6.26
C PHE A 337 -8.51 -14.29 -6.32
N ALA A 338 -7.83 -14.59 -7.42
CA ALA A 338 -6.45 -14.15 -7.65
C ALA A 338 -6.36 -12.61 -7.75
N ALA A 339 -7.24 -11.98 -8.54
CA ALA A 339 -7.33 -10.53 -8.62
C ALA A 339 -7.64 -9.90 -7.26
N HIS A 340 -8.59 -10.46 -6.50
CA HIS A 340 -8.91 -9.99 -5.15
C HIS A 340 -7.70 -10.11 -4.19
N SER A 341 -6.96 -11.22 -4.24
CA SER A 341 -5.75 -11.38 -3.42
C SER A 341 -4.66 -10.37 -3.77
N ALA A 342 -4.53 -9.97 -5.04
CA ALA A 342 -3.60 -8.94 -5.47
C ALA A 342 -3.96 -7.55 -4.88
N PHE A 343 -5.24 -7.18 -4.80
CA PHE A 343 -5.68 -5.98 -4.06
C PHE A 343 -5.23 -6.00 -2.61
N ASN A 344 -5.34 -7.16 -1.96
CA ASN A 344 -4.94 -7.30 -0.56
C ASN A 344 -3.43 -7.22 -0.37
N TRP A 345 -2.64 -7.84 -1.25
CA TRP A 345 -1.18 -7.74 -1.23
C TRP A 345 -0.70 -6.32 -1.49
N PHE A 346 -1.30 -5.62 -2.45
CA PHE A 346 -1.04 -4.20 -2.70
C PHE A 346 -1.31 -3.37 -1.45
N SER A 347 -2.48 -3.57 -0.82
CA SER A 347 -2.87 -2.86 0.40
C SER A 347 -1.94 -3.16 1.59
N GLN A 348 -1.50 -4.40 1.76
CA GLN A 348 -0.56 -4.77 2.82
C GLN A 348 0.82 -4.15 2.59
N LEU A 349 1.33 -4.19 1.36
CA LEU A 349 2.61 -3.61 1.02
C LEU A 349 2.62 -2.09 1.22
N THR A 350 1.57 -1.38 0.78
CA THR A 350 1.45 0.08 0.98
C THR A 350 1.37 0.46 2.45
N GLN A 351 0.75 -0.37 3.31
CA GLN A 351 0.78 -0.16 4.76
C GLN A 351 2.18 -0.30 5.35
N VAL A 352 2.96 -1.29 4.90
CA VAL A 352 4.37 -1.46 5.30
C VAL A 352 5.20 -0.25 4.86
N LEU A 353 5.01 0.22 3.63
CA LEU A 353 5.70 1.38 3.08
C LEU A 353 5.36 2.68 3.81
N SER A 354 4.12 2.86 4.21
CA SER A 354 3.69 4.00 5.02
C SER A 354 4.35 3.97 6.40
N ARG A 355 4.46 2.80 7.02
CA ARG A 355 5.19 2.62 8.29
C ARG A 355 6.68 2.93 8.15
N ASP A 356 7.29 2.58 7.02
CA ASP A 356 8.71 2.80 6.74
C ASP A 356 9.01 4.20 6.18
N GLY A 357 8.00 5.08 6.08
CA GLY A 357 8.14 6.48 5.66
C GLY A 357 8.28 6.70 4.16
N PHE A 358 7.86 5.75 3.33
CA PHE A 358 7.82 5.89 1.87
C PHE A 358 6.47 6.39 1.33
N LEU A 359 5.43 6.31 2.16
CA LEU A 359 4.08 6.80 1.86
C LEU A 359 3.52 7.61 3.04
N PRO A 360 2.47 8.42 2.83
CA PRO A 360 1.84 9.19 3.88
C PRO A 360 1.40 8.35 5.08
N PRO A 361 1.66 8.77 6.33
CA PRO A 361 1.34 7.99 7.53
C PRO A 361 -0.16 7.77 7.74
N GLN A 362 -1.03 8.53 7.06
CA GLN A 362 -2.48 8.35 7.08
C GLN A 362 -2.89 6.97 6.54
N ILE A 363 -2.14 6.41 5.59
CA ILE A 363 -2.36 5.07 5.02
C ILE A 363 -2.18 3.97 6.09
N PHE A 364 -1.26 4.18 7.05
CA PHE A 364 -1.05 3.24 8.15
C PHE A 364 -2.15 3.31 9.21
N ARG A 365 -2.70 4.50 9.45
CA ARG A 365 -3.74 4.74 10.46
C ARG A 365 -5.09 4.27 9.92
N ARG A 366 -5.48 3.04 10.26
CA ARG A 366 -6.76 2.40 9.85
C ARG A 366 -8.02 3.08 10.40
N ALA A 367 -7.92 4.21 11.11
CA ALA A 367 -9.05 4.82 11.80
C ALA A 367 -10.12 5.39 10.84
N ASP A 368 -9.72 5.83 9.64
CA ASP A 368 -10.64 6.38 8.64
C ASP A 368 -10.78 5.44 7.44
N ARG A 369 -11.99 4.94 7.18
CA ARG A 369 -12.32 4.17 5.97
C ARG A 369 -11.96 4.95 4.69
N SER A 370 -12.08 6.26 4.71
CA SER A 370 -11.72 7.14 3.59
C SER A 370 -10.23 7.12 3.26
N SER A 371 -9.34 6.84 4.21
CA SER A 371 -7.88 6.78 3.99
C SER A 371 -7.41 5.53 3.24
N LEU A 372 -8.22 4.47 3.19
CA LEU A 372 -7.94 3.25 2.40
C LEU A 372 -8.40 3.37 0.95
N SER A 373 -9.25 4.32 0.64
CA SER A 373 -9.80 4.52 -0.71
C SER A 373 -8.72 4.65 -1.80
N PRO A 374 -7.66 5.50 -1.64
CA PRO A 374 -6.61 5.60 -2.66
C PRO A 374 -5.84 4.29 -2.85
N VAL A 375 -5.62 3.52 -1.78
CA VAL A 375 -4.87 2.25 -1.81
C VAL A 375 -5.61 1.18 -2.61
N ILE A 376 -6.93 1.23 -2.65
CA ILE A 376 -7.77 0.31 -3.44
C ILE A 376 -8.02 0.87 -4.84
N CYS A 377 -8.30 2.16 -4.95
CA CYS A 377 -8.65 2.77 -6.25
C CYS A 377 -7.46 2.88 -7.21
N VAL A 378 -6.23 3.11 -6.71
CA VAL A 378 -5.05 3.25 -7.57
C VAL A 378 -4.75 1.97 -8.36
N PRO A 379 -4.59 0.78 -7.75
CA PRO A 379 -4.35 -0.44 -8.53
C PRO A 379 -5.52 -0.81 -9.43
N ALA A 380 -6.77 -0.53 -9.03
CA ALA A 380 -7.94 -0.72 -9.86
C ALA A 380 -7.91 0.14 -11.13
N LEU A 381 -7.60 1.43 -10.97
CA LEU A 381 -7.49 2.37 -12.09
C LEU A 381 -6.36 1.97 -13.04
N VAL A 382 -5.19 1.64 -12.49
CA VAL A 382 -4.04 1.20 -13.30
C VAL A 382 -4.41 -0.06 -14.08
N ALA A 383 -5.03 -1.05 -13.44
CA ALA A 383 -5.47 -2.28 -14.11
C ALA A 383 -6.52 -2.01 -15.19
N ALA A 384 -7.51 -1.15 -14.92
CA ALA A 384 -8.54 -0.80 -15.91
C ALA A 384 -7.95 -0.07 -17.12
N VAL A 385 -7.00 0.88 -16.91
CA VAL A 385 -6.30 1.57 -17.98
C VAL A 385 -5.49 0.59 -18.84
N LEU A 386 -4.76 -0.33 -18.19
CA LEU A 386 -3.97 -1.34 -18.90
C LEU A 386 -4.86 -2.25 -19.76
N ILE A 387 -5.99 -2.70 -19.24
CA ILE A 387 -6.95 -3.54 -19.98
C ILE A 387 -7.51 -2.78 -21.19
N THR A 388 -7.90 -1.52 -21.04
CA THR A 388 -8.43 -0.71 -22.13
C THR A 388 -7.38 -0.42 -23.21
N VAL A 389 -6.12 -0.17 -22.82
CA VAL A 389 -5.02 0.08 -23.76
C VAL A 389 -4.59 -1.18 -24.52
N THR A 390 -4.73 -2.35 -23.89
CA THR A 390 -4.34 -3.64 -24.50
C THR A 390 -5.51 -4.37 -25.13
N ASP A 391 -6.71 -3.77 -25.18
CA ASP A 391 -7.95 -4.42 -25.66
C ASP A 391 -8.26 -5.75 -24.97
N ALA A 392 -7.98 -5.81 -23.66
CA ALA A 392 -8.09 -7.00 -22.82
C ALA A 392 -7.28 -8.22 -23.34
N GLN A 393 -6.29 -8.00 -24.20
CA GLN A 393 -5.45 -9.08 -24.71
C GLN A 393 -4.54 -9.64 -23.62
N SER A 394 -4.96 -10.73 -23.00
CA SER A 394 -4.24 -11.39 -21.91
C SER A 394 -2.77 -11.65 -22.22
N PRO A 395 -2.35 -12.08 -23.43
CA PRO A 395 -0.95 -12.31 -23.75
C PRO A 395 -0.07 -11.07 -23.59
N LYS A 396 -0.56 -9.90 -24.04
CA LYS A 396 0.19 -8.63 -23.91
C LYS A 396 0.37 -8.23 -22.45
N LEU A 397 -0.66 -8.36 -21.63
CA LEU A 397 -0.60 -8.08 -20.19
C LEU A 397 0.37 -9.01 -19.47
N ILE A 398 0.39 -10.29 -19.85
CA ILE A 398 1.28 -11.30 -19.31
C ILE A 398 2.74 -11.01 -19.65
N GLU A 399 3.02 -10.50 -20.85
CA GLU A 399 4.37 -10.09 -21.26
C GLU A 399 4.92 -8.93 -20.42
N MET A 400 4.08 -7.99 -20.01
CA MET A 400 4.44 -6.89 -19.09
C MET A 400 4.69 -7.40 -17.66
N TYR A 401 3.86 -8.33 -17.20
CA TYR A 401 3.82 -8.81 -15.85
C TYR A 401 5.09 -9.56 -15.41
N ILE A 402 5.61 -10.43 -16.28
CA ILE A 402 6.67 -11.39 -15.92
C ILE A 402 7.99 -10.71 -15.50
N ILE A 403 8.30 -9.52 -16.03
CA ILE A 403 9.55 -8.81 -15.74
C ILE A 403 9.59 -8.31 -14.28
N GLY A 404 8.44 -7.84 -13.76
CA GLY A 404 8.30 -7.39 -12.36
C GLY A 404 8.58 -8.50 -11.36
N VAL A 405 7.98 -9.66 -11.60
CA VAL A 405 8.18 -10.86 -10.79
C VAL A 405 9.67 -11.21 -10.70
N PHE A 406 10.36 -11.31 -11.84
CA PHE A 406 11.77 -11.73 -11.85
C PHE A 406 12.73 -10.67 -11.30
N ILE A 407 12.42 -9.37 -11.38
CA ILE A 407 13.20 -8.32 -10.70
C ILE A 407 13.11 -8.53 -9.17
N SER A 408 11.91 -8.72 -8.63
CA SER A 408 11.70 -8.94 -7.20
C SER A 408 12.41 -10.22 -6.72
N LEU A 409 12.20 -11.34 -7.42
CA LEU A 409 12.83 -12.63 -7.12
C LEU A 409 14.36 -12.52 -7.13
N THR A 410 14.94 -11.90 -8.15
CA THR A 410 16.40 -11.79 -8.31
C THR A 410 17.02 -10.94 -7.21
N LEU A 411 16.41 -9.80 -6.87
CA LEU A 411 16.87 -8.93 -5.78
C LEU A 411 16.74 -9.62 -4.43
N SER A 412 15.69 -10.40 -4.21
CA SER A 412 15.52 -11.21 -3.01
C SER A 412 16.63 -12.26 -2.86
N GLN A 413 16.95 -12.99 -3.95
CA GLN A 413 18.04 -13.98 -3.94
C GLN A 413 19.40 -13.31 -3.67
N LEU A 414 19.67 -12.17 -4.29
CA LEU A 414 20.89 -11.40 -4.04
C LEU A 414 20.98 -10.93 -2.58
N GLY A 415 19.85 -10.48 -2.02
CA GLY A 415 19.74 -10.14 -0.61
C GLY A 415 20.07 -11.31 0.31
N MET A 416 19.57 -12.51 -0.01
CA MET A 416 19.85 -13.73 0.74
C MET A 416 21.31 -14.15 0.64
N LEU A 417 21.96 -13.99 -0.51
CA LEU A 417 23.40 -14.22 -0.67
C LEU A 417 24.20 -13.36 0.29
N ARG A 418 23.87 -12.07 0.35
CA ARG A 418 24.54 -11.12 1.26
C ARG A 418 24.26 -11.46 2.73
N HIS A 419 23.04 -11.89 3.05
CA HIS A 419 22.65 -12.35 4.38
C HIS A 419 23.52 -13.55 4.86
N TRP A 420 23.63 -14.59 4.04
CA TRP A 420 24.45 -15.75 4.40
C TRP A 420 25.94 -15.43 4.40
N ASN A 421 26.40 -14.54 3.52
CA ASN A 421 27.80 -14.10 3.49
C ASN A 421 28.18 -13.34 4.78
N THR A 422 27.31 -12.46 5.28
CA THR A 422 27.51 -11.77 6.55
C THR A 422 27.58 -12.76 7.71
N LYS A 423 26.69 -13.76 7.75
CA LYS A 423 26.72 -14.81 8.77
C LYS A 423 27.97 -15.71 8.67
N LEU A 424 28.45 -16.02 7.47
CA LEU A 424 29.68 -16.81 7.27
C LEU A 424 30.94 -16.06 7.74
N ARG A 425 30.95 -14.73 7.67
CA ARG A 425 32.05 -13.89 8.17
C ARG A 425 32.03 -13.70 9.69
N SER A 426 30.88 -13.91 10.35
CA SER A 426 30.74 -13.77 11.80
C SER A 426 31.38 -14.95 12.53
N ARG A 427 32.20 -14.66 13.56
CA ARG A 427 32.85 -15.65 14.43
C ARG A 427 31.86 -16.51 15.23
N THR A 428 30.68 -15.98 15.53
CA THR A 428 29.64 -16.64 16.33
C THR A 428 29.11 -17.93 15.69
N PHE A 429 29.16 -18.06 14.35
CA PHE A 429 28.57 -19.18 13.61
C PHE A 429 29.60 -20.18 13.07
N GLN A 430 30.85 -20.18 13.57
CA GLN A 430 31.92 -21.06 13.05
C GLN A 430 31.56 -22.54 13.11
N LYS A 431 30.86 -23.00 14.17
CA LYS A 431 30.46 -24.40 14.36
C LYS A 431 29.51 -24.90 13.24
N ASN A 432 28.73 -24.03 12.63
CA ASN A 432 27.74 -24.36 11.62
C ASN A 432 28.13 -23.97 10.18
N ARG A 433 29.41 -23.71 9.91
CA ARG A 433 29.92 -23.16 8.65
C ARG A 433 29.56 -24.02 7.42
N LYS A 434 29.54 -25.35 7.54
CA LYS A 434 29.16 -26.27 6.45
C LYS A 434 27.69 -26.07 6.05
N ILE A 435 26.78 -25.96 7.03
CA ILE A 435 25.34 -25.75 6.79
C ILE A 435 25.09 -24.37 6.16
N LEU A 436 25.77 -23.33 6.67
CA LEU A 436 25.66 -21.98 6.12
C LEU A 436 26.19 -21.90 4.68
N ARG A 437 27.30 -22.62 4.35
CA ARG A 437 27.84 -22.69 3.00
C ARG A 437 26.86 -23.36 2.04
N ARG A 438 26.23 -24.48 2.46
CA ARG A 438 25.17 -25.13 1.68
C ARG A 438 23.99 -24.19 1.41
N ARG A 439 23.54 -23.46 2.43
CA ARG A 439 22.46 -22.46 2.28
C ARG A 439 22.86 -21.33 1.34
N TRP A 440 24.08 -20.83 1.45
CA TRP A 440 24.62 -19.84 0.52
C TRP A 440 24.63 -20.37 -0.92
N MET A 441 25.12 -21.60 -1.14
CA MET A 441 25.14 -22.22 -2.48
C MET A 441 23.74 -22.34 -3.09
N VAL A 442 22.74 -22.74 -2.33
CA VAL A 442 21.35 -22.85 -2.81
C VAL A 442 20.83 -21.48 -3.28
N ASN A 443 21.06 -20.41 -2.48
CA ASN A 443 20.64 -19.08 -2.91
C ASN A 443 21.52 -18.52 -4.06
N ALA A 444 22.79 -18.95 -4.19
CA ALA A 444 23.63 -18.60 -5.33
C ALA A 444 23.10 -19.22 -6.63
N ILE A 445 22.73 -20.49 -6.60
CA ILE A 445 22.08 -21.15 -7.74
C ILE A 445 20.74 -20.45 -8.03
N GLY A 446 19.95 -20.15 -7.00
CA GLY A 446 18.70 -19.39 -7.13
C GLY A 446 18.90 -18.04 -7.81
N PHE A 447 19.90 -17.27 -7.38
CA PHE A 447 20.24 -15.98 -7.96
C PHE A 447 20.66 -16.10 -9.43
N ILE A 448 21.57 -17.01 -9.75
CA ILE A 448 22.04 -17.23 -11.14
C ILE A 448 20.83 -17.60 -12.02
N CYS A 449 20.00 -18.53 -11.55
CA CYS A 449 18.81 -18.99 -12.26
C CYS A 449 17.83 -17.84 -12.53
N THR A 450 17.42 -17.09 -11.48
CA THR A 450 16.48 -15.98 -11.64
C THR A 450 17.05 -14.82 -12.43
N ALA A 451 18.36 -14.51 -12.30
CA ALA A 451 19.03 -13.48 -13.08
C ALA A 451 19.11 -13.86 -14.58
N THR A 452 19.40 -15.13 -14.88
CA THR A 452 19.40 -15.65 -16.27
C THR A 452 18.02 -15.53 -16.88
N VAL A 453 16.97 -15.94 -16.15
CA VAL A 453 15.58 -15.81 -16.63
C VAL A 453 15.21 -14.32 -16.79
N LEU A 454 15.57 -13.46 -15.85
CA LEU A 454 15.33 -12.01 -15.94
C LEU A 454 15.98 -11.43 -17.20
N MET A 455 17.25 -11.76 -17.45
CA MET A 455 17.97 -11.32 -18.65
C MET A 455 17.27 -11.80 -19.92
N MET A 456 16.87 -13.07 -19.95
CA MET A 456 16.19 -13.71 -21.08
C MET A 456 14.82 -13.05 -21.34
N VAL A 457 14.01 -12.86 -20.28
CA VAL A 457 12.70 -12.17 -20.36
C VAL A 457 12.90 -10.75 -20.88
N THR A 458 13.87 -10.02 -20.34
CA THR A 458 14.13 -8.62 -20.74
C THR A 458 14.48 -8.55 -22.22
N ILE A 459 15.38 -9.42 -22.71
CA ILE A 459 15.80 -9.41 -24.12
C ILE A 459 14.65 -9.85 -25.05
N SER A 460 13.95 -10.95 -24.70
CA SER A 460 12.95 -11.55 -25.58
C SER A 460 11.61 -10.83 -25.63
N ARG A 461 11.25 -10.06 -24.58
CA ARG A 461 9.95 -9.42 -24.42
C ARG A 461 9.98 -7.90 -24.42
N PHE A 462 11.16 -7.27 -24.50
CA PHE A 462 11.31 -5.82 -24.43
C PHE A 462 10.46 -5.08 -25.47
N THR A 463 10.54 -5.52 -26.72
CA THR A 463 9.79 -4.95 -27.84
C THR A 463 8.28 -5.27 -27.84
N HIS A 464 7.85 -6.24 -27.00
CA HIS A 464 6.49 -6.73 -26.95
C HIS A 464 5.68 -6.19 -25.75
N GLY A 465 6.17 -5.15 -25.07
CA GLY A 465 5.45 -4.45 -23.99
C GLY A 465 6.15 -4.48 -22.63
N ALA A 466 7.21 -5.27 -22.41
CA ALA A 466 7.91 -5.30 -21.13
C ALA A 466 8.53 -3.94 -20.75
N TRP A 467 8.87 -3.07 -21.72
CA TRP A 467 9.33 -1.69 -21.47
C TRP A 467 8.29 -0.83 -20.75
N VAL A 468 6.97 -1.09 -20.96
CA VAL A 468 5.89 -0.37 -20.28
C VAL A 468 5.94 -0.67 -18.78
N ALA A 469 6.10 -1.93 -18.39
CA ALA A 469 6.25 -2.32 -17.00
C ALA A 469 7.49 -1.67 -16.35
N LEU A 470 8.63 -1.65 -17.06
CA LEU A 470 9.84 -0.96 -16.58
C LEU A 470 9.63 0.54 -16.40
N ALA A 471 8.92 1.19 -17.34
CA ALA A 471 8.58 2.61 -17.22
C ALA A 471 7.65 2.86 -16.02
N MET A 472 6.62 2.03 -15.81
CA MET A 472 5.75 2.09 -14.63
C MET A 472 6.55 1.92 -13.33
N MET A 473 7.46 0.95 -13.28
CA MET A 473 8.33 0.75 -12.12
C MET A 473 9.22 1.96 -11.86
N ALA A 474 9.78 2.58 -12.91
CA ALA A 474 10.59 3.79 -12.78
C ALA A 474 9.76 4.97 -12.23
N ILE A 475 8.52 5.15 -12.71
CA ILE A 475 7.60 6.17 -12.21
C ILE A 475 7.31 5.94 -10.72
N VAL A 476 6.93 4.72 -10.33
CA VAL A 476 6.66 4.36 -8.93
C VAL A 476 7.91 4.56 -8.06
N PHE A 477 9.09 4.16 -8.54
CA PHE A 477 10.36 4.36 -7.85
C PHE A 477 10.64 5.85 -7.57
N VAL A 478 10.52 6.70 -8.59
CA VAL A 478 10.75 8.15 -8.47
C VAL A 478 9.73 8.78 -7.51
N LEU A 479 8.46 8.36 -7.58
CA LEU A 479 7.41 8.84 -6.68
C LEU A 479 7.72 8.50 -5.22
N LEU A 480 8.01 7.24 -4.93
CA LEU A 480 8.34 6.78 -3.57
C LEU A 480 9.63 7.43 -3.04
N TRP A 481 10.64 7.58 -3.90
CA TRP A 481 11.89 8.25 -3.55
C TRP A 481 11.69 9.74 -3.21
N ARG A 482 10.87 10.46 -3.99
CA ARG A 482 10.52 11.86 -3.71
C ARG A 482 9.74 12.02 -2.40
N ILE A 483 8.74 11.18 -2.18
CA ILE A 483 7.96 11.18 -0.93
C ILE A 483 8.88 10.95 0.27
N ARG A 484 9.75 9.96 0.18
CA ARG A 484 10.70 9.66 1.26
C ARG A 484 11.63 10.82 1.55
N ASN A 485 12.23 11.42 0.50
CA ASN A 485 13.13 12.55 0.67
C ASN A 485 12.43 13.74 1.34
N TYR A 486 11.16 13.98 0.97
CA TYR A 486 10.34 14.99 1.62
C TYR A 486 10.17 14.71 3.12
N TYR A 487 9.78 13.49 3.51
CA TYR A 487 9.63 13.14 4.92
C TYR A 487 10.93 13.16 5.69
N GLN A 488 12.04 12.74 5.11
CA GLN A 488 13.36 12.83 5.74
C GLN A 488 13.80 14.27 5.98
N ARG A 489 13.54 15.14 5.03
CA ARG A 489 13.80 16.59 5.15
C ARG A 489 12.95 17.19 6.25
N SER A 490 11.64 16.97 6.19
CA SER A 490 10.71 17.45 7.21
C SER A 490 11.07 16.93 8.61
N SER A 491 11.44 15.66 8.75
CA SER A 491 11.87 15.11 10.03
C SER A 491 13.12 15.79 10.58
N ARG A 492 14.12 16.07 9.73
CA ARG A 492 15.34 16.79 10.15
C ARG A 492 15.05 18.23 10.53
N GLU A 493 14.16 18.91 9.82
CA GLU A 493 13.77 20.30 10.10
C GLU A 493 12.93 20.41 11.40
N THR A 494 12.20 19.34 11.75
CA THR A 494 11.39 19.29 12.97
C THR A 494 12.11 18.66 14.17
N GLU A 495 13.33 18.17 13.99
CA GLU A 495 14.12 17.59 15.07
C GLU A 495 14.61 18.69 16.01
N VAL A 496 14.35 18.51 17.30
CA VAL A 496 14.77 19.45 18.32
C VAL A 496 16.25 19.22 18.63
N ALA A 497 17.12 20.10 18.11
CA ALA A 497 18.56 19.97 18.32
C ALA A 497 18.97 20.27 19.78
N ASP A 498 18.30 21.22 20.42
CA ASP A 498 18.53 21.57 21.83
C ASP A 498 17.21 21.79 22.57
N PHE A 499 16.93 20.93 23.53
CA PHE A 499 15.74 21.02 24.37
C PHE A 499 15.75 22.23 25.32
N ALA A 500 16.93 22.74 25.69
CA ALA A 500 17.02 23.91 26.55
C ALA A 500 16.57 25.18 25.82
N THR A 501 17.02 25.36 24.58
CA THR A 501 16.59 26.47 23.71
C THR A 501 15.11 26.33 23.32
N ALA A 502 14.65 25.10 23.05
CA ALA A 502 13.27 24.84 22.68
C ALA A 502 12.26 25.10 23.83
N ARG A 503 12.70 25.08 25.09
CA ARG A 503 11.89 25.40 26.28
C ARG A 503 11.87 26.90 26.60
N SER A 504 12.65 27.72 25.89
CA SER A 504 12.69 29.15 26.16
C SER A 504 11.32 29.79 25.87
N LEU A 505 10.78 30.50 26.87
CA LEU A 505 9.53 31.22 26.72
C LEU A 505 9.75 32.55 25.98
N PRO A 506 8.75 33.04 25.23
CA PRO A 506 8.78 34.40 24.70
C PRO A 506 8.93 35.41 25.84
N SER A 507 9.66 36.50 25.59
CA SER A 507 9.90 37.52 26.62
C SER A 507 8.61 38.23 27.02
N ARG A 508 7.75 38.54 26.07
CA ARG A 508 6.46 39.20 26.27
C ARG A 508 5.45 38.66 25.26
N VAL A 509 4.15 38.77 25.61
CA VAL A 509 3.04 38.48 24.72
C VAL A 509 2.35 39.79 24.39
N GLN A 510 2.42 40.22 23.14
CA GLN A 510 1.74 41.40 22.63
C GLN A 510 0.49 40.97 21.89
N SER A 511 -0.68 41.32 22.39
CA SER A 511 -1.96 40.97 21.77
C SER A 511 -2.54 42.14 20.98
N LEU A 512 -2.88 41.89 19.74
CA LEU A 512 -3.53 42.82 18.84
C LEU A 512 -4.93 42.30 18.52
N VAL A 513 -5.96 43.13 18.62
CA VAL A 513 -7.30 42.75 18.15
C VAL A 513 -7.62 43.58 16.93
N LEU A 514 -7.87 42.92 15.79
CA LEU A 514 -8.28 43.62 14.57
C LEU A 514 -9.72 44.03 14.69
N VAL A 515 -9.99 45.35 14.55
CA VAL A 515 -11.30 45.95 14.76
C VAL A 515 -11.73 46.72 13.51
N SER A 516 -12.88 46.37 12.97
CA SER A 516 -13.56 47.20 11.95
C SER A 516 -14.68 47.99 12.59
N ASN A 517 -15.50 47.38 13.46
CA ASN A 517 -16.57 47.98 14.23
C ASN A 517 -16.58 47.36 15.63
N LEU A 518 -17.14 48.07 16.62
CA LEU A 518 -17.37 47.54 17.96
C LEU A 518 -18.71 46.81 18.02
N ASP A 519 -18.69 45.59 17.45
CA ASP A 519 -19.83 44.66 17.45
C ASP A 519 -19.62 43.51 18.44
N LYS A 520 -20.62 42.64 18.62
CA LYS A 520 -20.55 41.47 19.51
C LYS A 520 -19.36 40.55 19.22
N PRO A 521 -19.00 40.20 17.94
CA PRO A 521 -17.81 39.45 17.61
C PRO A 521 -16.51 40.10 18.07
N THR A 522 -16.39 41.42 17.88
CA THR A 522 -15.21 42.20 18.29
C THR A 522 -15.08 42.22 19.80
N MET A 523 -16.19 42.48 20.53
CA MET A 523 -16.19 42.47 22.00
C MET A 523 -15.81 41.11 22.55
N ARG A 524 -16.23 40.01 21.91
CA ARG A 524 -15.78 38.63 22.26
C ARG A 524 -14.28 38.43 22.01
N ALA A 525 -13.75 38.97 20.92
CA ALA A 525 -12.33 38.89 20.62
C ALA A 525 -11.49 39.65 21.65
N ILE A 526 -11.95 40.83 22.07
CA ILE A 526 -11.33 41.65 23.14
C ILE A 526 -11.34 40.85 24.46
N SER A 527 -12.47 40.25 24.80
CA SER A 527 -12.62 39.45 26.03
C SER A 527 -11.66 38.25 26.04
N TYR A 528 -11.56 37.54 24.93
CA TYR A 528 -10.64 36.40 24.80
C TYR A 528 -9.19 36.87 24.86
N ALA A 529 -8.84 37.98 24.23
CA ALA A 529 -7.50 38.54 24.31
C ALA A 529 -7.14 38.97 25.75
N ARG A 530 -8.07 39.57 26.51
CA ARG A 530 -7.88 39.89 27.93
C ARG A 530 -7.73 38.67 28.80
N ALA A 531 -8.53 37.61 28.57
CA ALA A 531 -8.48 36.38 29.33
C ALA A 531 -7.14 35.64 29.20
N CYS A 532 -6.38 35.89 28.12
CA CYS A 532 -5.03 35.33 27.94
C CYS A 532 -3.92 36.09 28.70
N HIS A 533 -4.25 37.14 29.46
CA HIS A 533 -3.33 37.97 30.25
C HIS A 533 -2.07 38.41 29.47
N PRO A 534 -2.19 39.07 28.33
CA PRO A 534 -1.04 39.51 27.55
C PRO A 534 -0.25 40.60 28.28
N SER A 535 1.04 40.75 27.98
CA SER A 535 1.88 41.82 28.51
C SER A 535 1.44 43.18 27.98
N SER A 536 0.88 43.24 26.78
CA SER A 536 0.24 44.43 26.20
C SER A 536 -0.91 44.01 25.31
N LEU A 537 -2.00 44.78 25.35
CA LEU A 537 -3.17 44.59 24.51
C LEU A 537 -3.50 45.91 23.79
N SER A 538 -3.66 45.89 22.49
CA SER A 538 -4.10 47.02 21.69
C SER A 538 -5.12 46.62 20.64
N LEU A 539 -6.05 47.52 20.34
CA LEU A 539 -6.96 47.41 19.23
C LEU A 539 -6.26 48.00 17.99
N VAL A 540 -6.40 47.33 16.85
CA VAL A 540 -5.85 47.82 15.59
C VAL A 540 -6.97 48.00 14.58
N HIS A 541 -7.11 49.21 14.11
CA HIS A 541 -8.04 49.58 13.05
C HIS A 541 -7.27 50.00 11.81
N VAL A 542 -7.68 49.51 10.65
CA VAL A 542 -7.13 49.93 9.35
C VAL A 542 -8.15 50.88 8.72
N GLU A 543 -7.78 52.16 8.64
CA GLU A 543 -8.63 53.22 8.11
C GLU A 543 -8.69 53.13 6.58
N ILE A 544 -9.87 52.79 6.06
CA ILE A 544 -10.15 52.74 4.62
C ILE A 544 -10.90 54.01 4.19
N GLU A 545 -11.87 54.43 5.03
CA GLU A 545 -12.67 55.61 4.83
C GLU A 545 -12.71 56.42 6.14
N PRO A 546 -12.55 57.78 6.07
CA PRO A 546 -12.53 58.62 7.27
C PRO A 546 -13.83 58.53 8.11
N ASP A 547 -14.98 58.35 7.43
CA ASP A 547 -16.29 58.25 8.10
C ASP A 547 -16.42 56.97 8.93
N ASP A 548 -15.82 55.87 8.52
CA ASP A 548 -15.83 54.62 9.27
C ASP A 548 -15.03 54.74 10.56
N PHE A 549 -13.90 55.42 10.50
CA PHE A 549 -13.09 55.72 11.69
C PHE A 549 -13.81 56.64 12.67
N ALA A 550 -14.50 57.70 12.19
CA ALA A 550 -15.26 58.59 13.05
C ALA A 550 -16.34 57.82 13.85
N ARG A 551 -17.09 56.94 13.18
CA ARG A 551 -18.12 56.10 13.83
C ARG A 551 -17.50 55.09 14.81
N LEU A 552 -16.38 54.48 14.49
CA LEU A 552 -15.67 53.58 15.40
C LEU A 552 -15.17 54.32 16.64
N LYS A 553 -14.59 55.52 16.48
CA LYS A 553 -14.08 56.35 17.56
C LYS A 553 -15.18 56.77 18.54
N GLU A 554 -16.34 57.17 18.03
CA GLU A 554 -17.50 57.52 18.84
C GLU A 554 -17.99 56.30 19.63
N SER A 555 -18.21 55.17 18.97
CA SER A 555 -18.60 53.90 19.62
C SER A 555 -17.58 53.45 20.65
N TRP A 556 -16.28 53.63 20.38
CA TRP A 556 -15.21 53.26 21.30
C TRP A 556 -15.21 54.15 22.56
N MET A 557 -15.40 55.47 22.42
CA MET A 557 -15.51 56.40 23.57
C MET A 557 -16.74 56.08 24.43
N GLN A 558 -17.85 55.69 23.81
CA GLN A 558 -19.09 55.36 24.53
C GLN A 558 -19.04 53.97 25.19
N SER A 559 -18.19 53.07 24.71
CA SER A 559 -18.14 51.66 25.17
C SER A 559 -17.46 51.44 26.51
N GLY A 560 -16.69 52.44 27.03
CA GLY A 560 -15.91 52.27 28.24
C GLY A 560 -14.76 51.22 28.14
N VAL A 561 -14.34 50.84 26.93
CA VAL A 561 -13.25 49.87 26.70
C VAL A 561 -11.91 50.57 26.92
N GLU A 562 -11.26 50.31 28.03
CA GLU A 562 -9.93 50.82 28.38
C GLU A 562 -8.79 50.02 27.68
N VAL A 563 -8.76 50.01 26.34
CA VAL A 563 -7.71 49.38 25.55
C VAL A 563 -7.25 50.39 24.49
N PRO A 564 -5.94 50.64 24.34
CA PRO A 564 -5.45 51.61 23.36
C PRO A 564 -5.83 51.21 21.93
N LEU A 565 -6.31 52.16 21.14
CA LEU A 565 -6.66 51.99 19.74
C LEU A 565 -5.54 52.55 18.86
N THR A 566 -4.97 51.68 18.03
CA THR A 566 -3.97 52.03 17.02
C THR A 566 -4.64 52.11 15.66
N VAL A 567 -4.52 53.24 14.97
CA VAL A 567 -5.08 53.44 13.64
C VAL A 567 -3.97 53.34 12.60
N LEU A 568 -4.17 52.53 11.59
CA LEU A 568 -3.25 52.34 10.47
C LEU A 568 -3.88 52.97 9.21
N ALA A 569 -3.23 53.96 8.65
CA ALA A 569 -3.69 54.56 7.40
C ALA A 569 -3.52 53.60 6.21
N SER A 570 -4.55 53.53 5.35
CA SER A 570 -4.53 52.68 4.14
C SER A 570 -4.92 53.51 2.90
N PRO A 571 -3.98 54.23 2.29
CA PRO A 571 -4.27 55.10 1.13
C PRO A 571 -4.73 54.30 -0.10
N PHE A 572 -4.46 53.00 -0.16
CA PHE A 572 -4.82 52.13 -1.29
C PHE A 572 -6.02 51.20 -0.99
N ARG A 573 -6.76 51.43 0.06
CA ARG A 573 -7.93 50.62 0.50
C ARG A 573 -7.57 49.13 0.73
N ASP A 574 -6.29 48.83 1.09
CA ASP A 574 -5.82 47.50 1.44
C ASP A 574 -5.68 47.35 2.95
N ILE A 575 -6.39 46.39 3.53
CA ILE A 575 -6.33 46.10 4.97
C ILE A 575 -5.03 45.35 5.30
N THR A 576 -4.55 44.53 4.38
CA THR A 576 -3.51 43.50 4.66
C THR A 576 -2.13 44.12 4.73
N GLY A 577 -1.77 45.02 3.81
CA GLY A 577 -0.45 45.64 3.73
C GLY A 577 -0.08 46.45 4.99
N PRO A 578 -0.89 47.46 5.41
CA PRO A 578 -0.60 48.23 6.62
C PRO A 578 -0.52 47.36 7.88
N LEU A 579 -1.43 46.38 8.04
CA LEU A 579 -1.40 45.45 9.16
C LEU A 579 -0.10 44.63 9.19
N LEU A 580 0.31 44.09 8.06
CA LEU A 580 1.56 43.32 7.91
C LEU A 580 2.78 44.17 8.27
N GLN A 581 2.82 45.42 7.77
CA GLN A 581 3.90 46.36 8.06
C GLN A 581 3.96 46.71 9.54
N HIS A 582 2.82 46.93 10.18
CA HIS A 582 2.74 47.19 11.63
C HIS A 582 3.24 45.97 12.43
N VAL A 583 2.78 44.78 12.10
CA VAL A 583 3.20 43.54 12.79
C VAL A 583 4.73 43.28 12.58
N ARG A 584 5.24 43.51 11.38
CA ARG A 584 6.70 43.44 11.12
C ARG A 584 7.46 44.48 11.93
N SER A 585 6.96 45.70 12.08
CA SER A 585 7.64 46.72 12.88
C SER A 585 7.70 46.34 14.36
N LEU A 586 6.62 45.77 14.93
CA LEU A 586 6.61 45.24 16.29
C LEU A 586 7.61 44.10 16.46
N ARG A 587 7.65 43.18 15.53
CA ARG A 587 8.61 42.03 15.54
C ARG A 587 10.07 42.51 15.42
N ASN A 588 10.33 43.50 14.59
CA ASN A 588 11.69 44.04 14.42
C ASN A 588 12.18 44.77 15.70
N ARG A 589 11.28 45.44 16.43
CA ARG A 589 11.63 46.08 17.70
C ARG A 589 11.92 45.08 18.81
N SER A 590 11.19 43.97 18.84
CA SER A 590 11.33 42.93 19.89
C SER A 590 11.27 41.54 19.31
N PRO A 591 12.36 41.01 18.78
CA PRO A 591 12.40 39.65 18.12
C PRO A 591 12.03 38.48 19.03
N ARG A 592 12.16 38.64 20.36
CA ARG A 592 11.84 37.59 21.35
C ARG A 592 10.39 37.64 21.84
N ASP A 593 9.62 38.67 21.46
CA ASP A 593 8.21 38.81 21.87
C ASP A 593 7.32 37.96 20.94
N LEU A 594 6.23 37.42 21.48
CA LEU A 594 5.19 36.74 20.71
C LEU A 594 4.09 37.79 20.39
N VAL A 595 3.77 37.97 19.11
CA VAL A 595 2.66 38.80 18.68
C VAL A 595 1.45 37.94 18.42
N VAL A 596 0.36 38.13 19.14
CA VAL A 596 -0.90 37.40 18.99
C VAL A 596 -1.95 38.31 18.38
N ILE A 597 -2.50 37.93 17.24
CA ILE A 597 -3.46 38.72 16.50
C ILE A 597 -4.81 38.02 16.55
N TYR A 598 -5.78 38.66 17.23
CA TYR A 598 -7.17 38.19 17.32
C TYR A 598 -7.99 38.80 16.18
N ILE A 599 -8.59 37.93 15.36
CA ILE A 599 -9.40 38.31 14.22
C ILE A 599 -10.82 37.79 14.44
N PRO A 600 -11.83 38.67 14.64
CA PRO A 600 -13.22 38.26 14.66
C PRO A 600 -13.61 37.69 13.29
N CYS A 601 -14.25 36.53 13.25
CA CYS A 601 -14.70 35.94 11.99
C CYS A 601 -16.10 35.35 12.08
N TYR A 602 -16.89 35.58 11.03
CA TYR A 602 -18.24 35.06 10.94
C TYR A 602 -18.22 33.64 10.41
N GLN A 603 -18.86 32.69 11.11
CA GLN A 603 -19.09 31.33 10.62
C GLN A 603 -20.46 31.29 9.93
N VAL A 604 -20.43 31.00 8.64
CA VAL A 604 -21.64 30.86 7.83
C VAL A 604 -21.99 29.39 7.64
N LYS A 605 -23.28 29.07 7.64
CA LYS A 605 -23.78 27.71 7.58
C LYS A 605 -23.60 27.06 6.18
N TYR A 606 -23.86 27.84 5.14
CA TYR A 606 -23.87 27.34 3.77
C TYR A 606 -22.66 27.85 2.98
N PRO A 607 -22.04 26.99 2.11
CA PRO A 607 -20.88 27.40 1.33
C PRO A 607 -21.08 28.65 0.47
N TRP A 608 -22.29 28.84 -0.08
CA TRP A 608 -22.61 30.01 -0.90
C TRP A 608 -22.60 31.32 -0.13
N GLN A 609 -22.92 31.33 1.17
CA GLN A 609 -22.86 32.49 2.02
C GLN A 609 -21.44 33.04 2.18
N LYS A 610 -20.40 32.21 1.97
CA LYS A 610 -19.00 32.66 1.97
C LYS A 610 -18.69 33.66 0.85
N PHE A 611 -19.48 33.68 -0.21
CA PHE A 611 -19.31 34.64 -1.29
C PHE A 611 -19.84 36.04 -0.92
N LEU A 612 -20.77 36.12 0.03
CA LEU A 612 -21.34 37.37 0.51
C LEU A 612 -20.47 38.06 1.58
N HIS A 613 -19.58 37.31 2.21
CA HIS A 613 -18.68 37.85 3.22
C HIS A 613 -17.28 38.08 2.62
N ASN A 614 -16.67 39.17 3.02
CA ASN A 614 -15.37 39.60 2.51
C ASN A 614 -14.29 38.54 2.82
N ARG A 615 -13.55 38.11 1.79
CA ARG A 615 -12.43 37.18 1.89
C ARG A 615 -11.14 37.79 2.46
N SER A 616 -11.16 39.04 2.88
CA SER A 616 -9.99 39.73 3.45
C SER A 616 -9.42 39.01 4.65
N VAL A 617 -10.28 38.46 5.51
CA VAL A 617 -9.85 37.69 6.70
C VAL A 617 -9.00 36.47 6.34
N ASP A 618 -9.38 35.70 5.31
CA ASP A 618 -8.62 34.56 4.88
C ASP A 618 -7.26 34.96 4.27
N ARG A 619 -7.23 36.08 3.53
CA ARG A 619 -5.99 36.63 2.96
C ARG A 619 -5.04 37.14 4.06
N ILE A 620 -5.54 37.86 5.04
CA ILE A 620 -4.79 38.35 6.20
C ILE A 620 -4.18 37.15 6.96
N ARG A 621 -5.02 36.15 7.25
CA ARG A 621 -4.57 34.92 7.93
C ARG A 621 -3.46 34.26 7.18
N HIS A 622 -3.54 34.11 5.85
CA HIS A 622 -2.55 33.43 5.04
C HIS A 622 -1.21 34.15 5.06
N GLN A 623 -1.21 35.48 4.93
CA GLN A 623 0.02 36.28 4.91
C GLN A 623 0.67 36.44 6.30
N LEU A 624 -0.14 36.52 7.36
CA LEU A 624 0.38 36.61 8.74
C LEU A 624 0.95 35.27 9.24
N ARG A 625 0.45 34.15 8.73
CA ARG A 625 0.90 32.82 9.13
C ARG A 625 2.37 32.57 8.79
N ASP A 626 2.87 33.20 7.75
CA ASP A 626 4.25 32.99 7.27
C ASP A 626 5.28 33.82 8.08
N LEU A 627 4.81 34.68 9.00
CA LEU A 627 5.70 35.47 9.85
C LEU A 627 6.11 34.73 11.11
N PRO A 628 7.42 34.50 11.35
CA PRO A 628 7.89 33.83 12.56
C PRO A 628 7.58 34.64 13.81
N GLY A 629 7.10 33.98 14.87
CA GLY A 629 6.74 34.61 16.14
C GLY A 629 5.43 35.39 16.11
N VAL A 630 4.57 35.16 15.12
CA VAL A 630 3.21 35.68 15.04
C VAL A 630 2.22 34.54 15.16
N LEU A 631 1.25 34.68 16.08
CA LEU A 631 0.15 33.73 16.26
C LEU A 631 -1.15 34.42 15.84
N VAL A 632 -1.89 33.80 14.93
CA VAL A 632 -3.19 34.32 14.47
C VAL A 632 -4.31 33.50 15.11
N VAL A 633 -5.14 34.14 15.91
CA VAL A 633 -6.27 33.55 16.61
C VAL A 633 -7.56 34.00 15.91
N MET A 634 -8.27 33.06 15.30
CA MET A 634 -9.59 33.31 14.71
C MET A 634 -10.65 33.17 15.79
N VAL A 635 -11.40 34.23 16.07
CA VAL A 635 -12.48 34.21 17.06
C VAL A 635 -13.82 34.05 16.34
N PRO A 636 -14.40 32.83 16.38
CA PRO A 636 -15.58 32.54 15.60
C PRO A 636 -16.83 33.11 16.22
N TRP A 637 -17.70 33.69 15.36
CA TRP A 637 -19.03 34.07 15.69
C TRP A 637 -20.05 33.31 14.86
N ASN A 638 -20.92 32.54 15.55
CA ASN A 638 -21.98 31.77 14.90
C ASN A 638 -23.29 32.58 14.92
N PHE A 639 -23.91 32.74 13.77
CA PHE A 639 -25.26 33.31 13.74
C PHE A 639 -26.24 32.31 14.37
N SER A 640 -26.85 32.70 15.49
CA SER A 640 -27.82 31.87 16.21
C SER A 640 -29.08 31.63 15.39
N ARG A 641 -29.60 30.41 15.42
CA ARG A 641 -30.80 30.00 14.67
C ARG A 641 -32.11 30.37 15.37
N THR A 642 -32.08 30.60 16.67
CA THR A 642 -33.26 30.87 17.49
C THR A 642 -32.93 31.92 18.58
N ARG A 643 -33.89 32.73 18.93
CA ARG A 643 -33.79 33.76 19.98
C ARG A 643 -33.30 33.18 21.31
N LYS A 644 -33.74 31.96 21.69
CA LYS A 644 -33.28 31.25 22.89
C LYS A 644 -31.77 30.89 22.86
N GLN A 645 -31.18 30.61 21.68
CA GLN A 645 -29.74 30.34 21.57
C GLN A 645 -28.93 31.65 21.57
N ALA A 646 -29.50 32.76 21.15
CA ALA A 646 -28.87 34.04 21.24
C ALA A 646 -28.73 34.47 22.72
N ASP A 647 -29.80 34.34 23.52
CA ASP A 647 -29.80 34.70 24.94
C ASP A 647 -28.82 33.80 25.76
N GLN A 648 -28.68 32.54 25.42
CA GLN A 648 -27.65 31.67 26.03
C GLN A 648 -26.21 32.07 25.63
N GLN A 649 -25.97 32.52 24.40
CA GLN A 649 -24.68 33.02 23.99
C GLN A 649 -24.34 34.36 24.61
N ASP A 650 -25.33 35.24 24.76
CA ASP A 650 -25.15 36.53 25.43
C ASP A 650 -24.93 36.34 26.94
N GLY A 651 -25.55 35.32 27.56
CA GLY A 651 -25.31 34.95 28.97
C GLY A 651 -23.89 34.43 29.25
N VAL A 652 -23.29 33.72 28.30
CA VAL A 652 -21.88 33.32 28.39
C VAL A 652 -20.92 34.48 28.10
N THR A 653 -21.41 35.55 27.45
CA THR A 653 -20.62 36.73 27.10
C THR A 653 -20.81 37.87 28.13
N ALA A 654 -21.74 37.73 29.07
CA ALA A 654 -21.84 38.64 30.22
C ALA A 654 -20.56 38.48 31.06
N LEU A 655 -19.62 39.33 30.79
CA LEU A 655 -18.41 39.48 31.59
C LEU A 655 -18.84 39.89 32.98
N LEU A 656 -18.37 39.19 33.99
CA LEU A 656 -18.43 39.65 35.37
C LEU A 656 -17.83 41.07 35.42
N PRO A 657 -18.44 41.97 36.17
CA PRO A 657 -17.89 43.33 36.36
C PRO A 657 -16.42 43.22 36.76
N PRO A 658 -15.58 44.19 36.36
CA PRO A 658 -14.13 44.15 36.65
C PRO A 658 -13.79 44.00 38.14
N GLU A 659 -14.66 44.36 39.03
CA GLU A 659 -14.51 44.26 40.48
C GLU A 659 -14.69 42.84 41.04
N GLU A 660 -15.63 42.04 40.51
CA GLU A 660 -15.78 40.64 40.89
C GLU A 660 -14.64 39.76 40.42
N TYR A 661 -13.99 40.11 39.32
CA TYR A 661 -12.83 39.39 38.80
C TYR A 661 -11.59 39.61 39.67
N ARG A 662 -11.47 40.75 40.35
CA ARG A 662 -10.36 41.01 41.30
C ARG A 662 -10.49 40.21 42.60
N GLN A 663 -11.71 39.83 42.99
CA GLN A 663 -11.95 39.09 44.23
C GLN A 663 -11.90 37.57 44.07
N SER A 664 -12.15 37.05 42.86
CA SER A 664 -12.22 35.61 42.61
C SER A 664 -10.92 34.97 42.09
N SER A 665 -9.87 35.73 41.81
CA SER A 665 -8.60 35.25 41.33
C SER A 665 -7.54 35.22 42.44
N PRO A 666 -7.16 34.08 42.99
CA PRO A 666 -6.17 33.97 44.07
C PRO A 666 -4.74 34.36 43.66
N VAL A 667 -4.55 34.79 42.39
CA VAL A 667 -3.21 35.04 41.79
C VAL A 667 -2.83 36.53 41.79
N TYR A 668 -3.80 37.47 42.01
CA TYR A 668 -3.52 38.91 42.03
C TYR A 668 -3.04 39.38 43.41
N GLY A 669 -1.85 39.02 43.84
CA GLY A 669 -1.29 39.49 45.10
C GLY A 669 0.13 39.00 45.39
N ARG A 670 0.64 38.08 44.65
CA ARG A 670 2.00 37.59 44.83
C ARG A 670 2.96 38.14 43.78
N ARG A 671 3.99 38.82 44.21
CA ARG A 671 5.07 39.32 43.36
C ARG A 671 5.70 38.14 42.61
N ALA A 672 6.11 38.36 41.36
CA ALA A 672 6.78 37.38 40.50
C ALA A 672 8.02 36.66 41.10
N GLN A 673 8.51 37.13 42.25
CA GLN A 673 9.63 36.50 42.99
C GLN A 673 9.19 35.31 43.82
N ASP A 674 7.90 35.10 44.13
CA ASP A 674 7.44 33.97 44.94
C ASP A 674 7.17 32.71 44.09
N ILE A 675 7.11 32.88 42.77
CA ILE A 675 6.85 31.75 41.82
C ILE A 675 8.15 30.90 41.60
N THR A 676 9.34 31.45 41.92
CA THR A 676 10.62 30.77 41.76
C THR A 676 11.08 29.97 43.00
N ARG A 677 10.38 30.07 44.12
CA ARG A 677 10.65 29.27 45.33
C ARG A 677 9.43 28.41 45.67
N GLY A 678 9.38 27.24 45.11
CA GLY A 678 8.92 26.00 45.72
C GLY A 678 7.58 25.99 46.47
N ALA A 679 6.53 26.58 45.98
CA ALA A 679 5.19 26.39 46.56
C ALA A 679 4.34 25.43 45.72
N PHE A 680 4.87 24.27 45.42
CA PHE A 680 4.11 23.09 45.03
C PHE A 680 4.26 22.01 46.13
N VAL A 681 3.92 22.37 47.34
CA VAL A 681 3.67 21.42 48.45
C VAL A 681 2.35 21.84 49.10
N GLY A 682 1.29 21.20 48.69
CA GLY A 682 -0.01 21.39 49.26
C GLY A 682 -1.09 20.71 48.43
N ASP A 683 -1.59 19.59 48.93
CA ASP A 683 -2.79 18.87 48.57
C ASP A 683 -3.07 18.66 47.08
N ASN A 684 -2.44 17.64 46.50
CA ASN A 684 -2.66 17.13 45.15
C ASN A 684 -3.54 15.87 45.08
N ASP A 685 -4.42 15.65 46.06
CA ASP A 685 -5.21 14.39 46.11
C ASP A 685 -6.40 14.34 45.17
N HIS A 686 -6.64 15.36 44.33
CA HIS A 686 -7.84 15.40 43.47
C HIS A 686 -7.60 15.56 41.97
N LEU A 687 -6.37 15.33 41.45
CA LEU A 687 -6.11 15.37 40.00
C LEU A 687 -5.43 14.08 39.51
N PRO A 688 -6.21 13.09 39.06
CA PRO A 688 -5.69 11.74 38.71
C PRO A 688 -4.75 11.67 37.52
N TRP A 689 -4.49 12.77 36.82
CA TRP A 689 -3.64 12.80 35.61
C TRP A 689 -2.23 13.37 35.83
N ILE A 690 -1.90 13.85 37.05
CA ILE A 690 -0.58 14.39 37.39
C ILE A 690 0.36 13.32 37.99
N ASN A 691 -0.16 12.18 38.44
CA ASN A 691 0.62 11.13 39.08
C ASN A 691 1.44 10.22 38.14
N GLY A 692 1.57 10.57 36.88
CA GLY A 692 2.32 9.79 35.86
C GLY A 692 3.73 10.27 35.55
N VAL A 693 4.23 11.36 36.16
CA VAL A 693 5.49 12.01 35.70
C VAL A 693 6.60 11.99 36.75
N HIS A 694 6.45 11.32 37.89
CA HIS A 694 7.54 11.13 38.84
C HIS A 694 8.12 9.71 38.80
N GLY A 695 8.84 9.40 37.71
CA GLY A 695 9.86 8.38 37.65
C GLY A 695 11.22 9.07 37.57
N GLY A 696 11.84 9.29 38.75
CA GLY A 696 13.07 10.03 38.86
C GLY A 696 14.25 9.36 38.14
N TRP A 697 14.98 10.15 37.39
CA TRP A 697 16.35 9.86 37.00
C TRP A 697 17.30 10.42 38.10
N GLY A 698 17.55 9.60 39.10
CA GLY A 698 18.65 9.83 40.02
C GLY A 698 19.91 9.22 39.42
N ILE A 699 20.86 10.06 39.07
CA ILE A 699 22.25 9.65 38.82
C ILE A 699 22.92 9.54 40.18
N GLU A 700 23.01 8.35 40.75
CA GLU A 700 23.98 8.02 41.80
C GLU A 700 25.17 7.29 41.16
N GLN A 701 26.30 7.95 41.16
CA GLN A 701 27.60 7.30 41.01
C GLN A 701 27.90 6.53 42.31
N SER A 702 27.92 5.23 42.28
CA SER A 702 28.65 4.42 43.24
C SER A 702 29.24 3.20 42.53
N SER A 703 30.57 3.20 42.54
CA SER A 703 31.44 2.09 42.20
C SER A 703 31.24 0.94 43.20
N SER A 704 30.81 -0.22 42.74
CA SER A 704 31.29 -1.52 43.26
C SER A 704 30.73 -2.67 42.44
N GLY A 705 31.60 -3.56 42.04
CA GLY A 705 31.32 -4.68 41.16
C GLY A 705 30.35 -5.70 41.74
N ARG A 706 29.42 -6.10 40.89
CA ARG A 706 28.81 -7.42 40.93
C ARG A 706 28.45 -7.86 39.52
N LYS A 707 29.01 -8.97 39.13
CA LYS A 707 28.64 -9.73 37.94
C LYS A 707 27.15 -10.03 37.99
N SER A 708 26.37 -9.50 37.07
CA SER A 708 25.01 -9.94 36.82
C SER A 708 25.01 -10.72 35.51
N SER A 709 24.68 -11.98 35.62
CA SER A 709 24.38 -12.91 34.54
C SER A 709 23.29 -12.34 33.62
N ALA A 710 23.62 -12.22 32.34
CA ALA A 710 22.65 -11.94 31.27
C ALA A 710 21.60 -13.06 31.17
N PRO A 711 20.34 -12.76 30.87
CA PRO A 711 19.36 -13.80 30.58
C PRO A 711 19.75 -14.49 29.27
N GLU A 712 19.82 -15.83 29.34
CA GLU A 712 20.03 -16.72 28.21
C GLU A 712 19.05 -16.42 27.09
N ASP A 713 19.59 -15.98 25.95
CA ASP A 713 18.93 -16.04 24.66
C ASP A 713 18.59 -17.51 24.38
N VAL A 714 17.31 -17.85 24.37
CA VAL A 714 16.80 -19.13 23.90
C VAL A 714 17.15 -19.24 22.43
N GLN A 715 18.29 -19.85 22.16
CA GLN A 715 18.66 -20.30 20.80
C GLN A 715 17.67 -21.40 20.36
N PRO A 716 17.05 -21.28 19.19
CA PRO A 716 16.34 -22.42 18.63
C PRO A 716 17.37 -23.52 18.28
N ASP A 717 17.13 -24.68 18.83
CA ASP A 717 17.88 -25.91 18.59
C ASP A 717 17.87 -26.27 17.10
N PHE A 718 19.05 -26.23 16.45
CA PHE A 718 19.24 -26.46 15.01
C PHE A 718 19.66 -27.90 14.66
N SER A 719 19.52 -28.85 15.59
CA SER A 719 20.05 -30.20 15.42
C SER A 719 19.07 -31.29 14.98
N ALA A 720 17.81 -30.96 14.77
CA ALA A 720 16.85 -31.97 14.28
C ALA A 720 16.06 -31.42 13.09
N ASP A 721 16.36 -31.91 11.92
CA ASP A 721 15.54 -32.30 10.76
C ASP A 721 16.29 -32.09 9.44
N PHE A 722 16.73 -33.21 8.88
CA PHE A 722 17.10 -33.42 7.49
C PHE A 722 15.88 -33.36 6.57
#